data_6739a845b6ba6415107d52303eba96f5
#
_entry.id   6739a845b6ba6415107d52303eba96f5
#
_cell.length_a   1.000
_cell.length_b   1.000
_cell.length_c   1.000
_cell.angle_alpha   90.00
_cell.angle_beta   90.00
_cell.angle_gamma   90.00
#
_symmetry.space_group_name_H-M   'P 1'
#
loop_
_entity.id
_entity.type
_entity.pdbx_description
1 polymer ?
#
loop_
_entity_poly.entity_id
_entity_poly.type
_entity_poly.pdbx_seq_one_letter_code
_entity_poly.pdbx_strand_id
1 'polypeptide(L)'
;DPETGKYLEKYAAEHDNVVLLNNETNMGFLPSVNRALKMAENHVALVNTDVEVPEEWLERLMLPIFARDNIATTTPFTTCGTICSFPDFCRDNKLFEKMPLWEIDDEFRMIRPQYPVMPTGVGFCMGMNIKAVREVGLLDEENFGKGYGEENDWCQRAIAAGYENVQVDNLFVYHKHGGSFPSEEKQRLLEEHSEALLRKHPDYNRDTADYCRRDPLRPVRLYVEMKLLNRKLEVPTILAFDHDLGGGATAYLVEKRRLALQQGYRFITIRYNIVSNRFYFTYQYKQYEMEFFANDLETALGEVMRVEEIWINELVTYQNLYGTLERILCLKKEQGARILMLLHDFFALCPAVNLIDAQGKYCGVGSCQICDKCIPDNRSNACTEYGSGTLWRRKFREFLLNCDEIRAFSDDTAKLFKKAYPDVYNLHVIPHAPHYLPAVKKVRKTTETFNIGLIGVLCYKKGLEVVKALAGYIEEKKLDVRLRLIGTSDEEIGSPVFSQTGRYTREEIPRLALEQDIDMFLIPSVWPETFSYTTSEVISMGYPLAVLPVGAPVERVKRYSRGLVLKNEQPENIVEEMLSLWKKLDGHKLPVEKRKILFVGEEISFASRYRVEHFREQLILRGYASRFIQMDQAEKESLEEYEAIVLYRCSKLMEVEMLADRAKTAGIRVYYDIDDLVFDYEKIAGLHFLKGKEYSDFRTTAERIHGCMEFCDGYITSTETLAGVIREAFSGKPVVINRNCMSMEMEILSHEASEQTDKNEEKIYIGYLSGSRTHDQDFAQVESALLEVMEHHPEVYLKLVGILDESGMERVQNRIEKLPFMDWRQLPAVIAGLDINLMPLEDSLFHCCKSENKWTEAALVKVPSIMSRNREMEYVIENGKNGWMCRTKEEWISALESLITDEKARRAMGEAAHQKVMEQYLTRNTGKDAMEELLCSESYTK
;
A
#
# COMPACT_ATOMS: atom_id res chain seq x y z
N ASP A 1 47.20 5.36 21.58
CA ASP A 1 46.76 4.59 22.73
C ASP A 1 47.86 3.60 23.17
N PRO A 2 48.38 3.67 24.44
CA PRO A 2 49.44 2.80 24.92
C PRO A 2 49.08 1.31 24.97
N GLU A 3 47.83 0.98 25.10
CA GLU A 3 47.36 -0.43 25.11
C GLU A 3 47.37 -1.02 23.69
N THR A 4 46.96 -0.24 22.70
CA THR A 4 47.03 -0.63 21.27
C THR A 4 48.48 -0.84 20.84
N GLY A 5 49.43 0.04 21.28
CA GLY A 5 50.83 -0.12 20.99
C GLY A 5 51.41 -1.45 21.54
N LYS A 6 51.16 -1.76 22.81
CA LYS A 6 51.58 -3.04 23.42
C LYS A 6 50.98 -4.26 22.73
N TYR A 7 49.72 -4.16 22.31
CA TYR A 7 49.09 -5.26 21.58
C TYR A 7 49.76 -5.49 20.23
N LEU A 8 50.01 -4.42 19.46
CA LEU A 8 50.69 -4.50 18.17
C LEU A 8 52.13 -5.02 18.27
N GLU A 9 52.89 -4.59 19.27
CA GLU A 9 54.26 -5.09 19.56
C GLU A 9 54.23 -6.59 19.85
N LYS A 10 53.29 -7.04 20.68
CA LYS A 10 53.12 -8.45 20.99
C LYS A 10 52.70 -9.24 19.74
N TYR A 11 51.72 -8.73 18.98
CA TYR A 11 51.23 -9.39 17.77
C TYR A 11 52.33 -9.53 16.72
N ALA A 12 53.10 -8.46 16.46
CA ALA A 12 54.22 -8.50 15.55
C ALA A 12 55.36 -9.44 16.00
N ALA A 13 55.56 -9.63 17.30
CA ALA A 13 56.53 -10.59 17.82
C ALA A 13 56.08 -12.06 17.68
N GLU A 14 54.81 -12.30 17.59
CA GLU A 14 54.23 -13.65 17.44
C GLU A 14 53.98 -14.04 15.96
N HIS A 15 54.14 -13.11 15.00
CA HIS A 15 53.85 -13.35 13.59
C HIS A 15 54.97 -12.83 12.67
N ASP A 16 55.75 -13.72 12.09
CA ASP A 16 56.93 -13.40 11.25
C ASP A 16 56.60 -12.61 9.98
N ASN A 17 55.35 -12.64 9.55
CA ASN A 17 54.84 -11.90 8.40
C ASN A 17 54.32 -10.49 8.73
N VAL A 18 54.43 -10.03 9.97
CA VAL A 18 54.02 -8.72 10.46
C VAL A 18 55.23 -7.83 10.74
N VAL A 19 55.27 -6.67 10.09
CA VAL A 19 56.28 -5.64 10.32
C VAL A 19 55.62 -4.42 10.95
N LEU A 20 55.97 -4.11 12.19
CA LEU A 20 55.51 -2.93 12.92
C LEU A 20 56.43 -1.74 12.65
N LEU A 21 55.88 -0.69 12.00
CA LEU A 21 56.61 0.56 11.76
C LEU A 21 56.14 1.63 12.73
N ASN A 22 56.93 1.94 13.72
CA ASN A 22 56.68 3.03 14.67
C ASN A 22 57.22 4.36 14.14
N ASN A 23 56.42 5.44 14.25
CA ASN A 23 56.85 6.81 13.99
C ASN A 23 57.22 7.47 15.33
N GLU A 24 58.32 8.24 15.37
CA GLU A 24 58.80 8.95 16.58
C GLU A 24 57.80 10.08 16.98
N THR A 25 57.10 10.65 16.02
CA THR A 25 56.11 11.67 16.20
C THR A 25 54.87 11.37 15.34
N ASN A 26 53.72 12.01 15.60
CA ASN A 26 52.57 11.88 14.74
C ASN A 26 52.83 12.56 13.39
N MET A 27 53.23 11.79 12.40
CA MET A 27 53.49 12.23 11.03
C MET A 27 52.20 12.38 10.17
N GLY A 28 51.07 11.89 10.64
CA GLY A 28 49.83 11.78 9.87
C GLY A 28 49.77 10.52 8.98
N PHE A 29 48.71 10.42 8.21
CA PHE A 29 48.43 9.28 7.34
C PHE A 29 49.45 9.15 6.20
N LEU A 30 49.59 10.19 5.42
CA LEU A 30 50.31 10.24 4.15
C LEU A 30 51.78 9.81 4.26
N PRO A 31 52.64 10.42 5.14
CA PRO A 31 54.03 10.00 5.29
C PRO A 31 54.17 8.57 5.82
N SER A 32 53.24 8.12 6.65
CA SER A 32 53.24 6.74 7.17
C SER A 32 52.98 5.72 6.05
N VAL A 33 51.97 5.99 5.19
CA VAL A 33 51.69 5.13 4.02
C VAL A 33 52.84 5.13 3.03
N ASN A 34 53.41 6.28 2.70
CA ASN A 34 54.56 6.36 1.80
C ASN A 34 55.82 5.62 2.33
N ARG A 35 55.98 5.61 3.65
CA ARG A 35 57.05 4.79 4.29
C ARG A 35 56.86 3.31 4.04
N ALA A 36 55.62 2.81 4.14
CA ALA A 36 55.27 1.43 3.87
C ALA A 36 55.36 1.12 2.37
N LEU A 37 54.85 2.00 1.47
CA LEU A 37 54.95 1.83 0.03
C LEU A 37 56.37 1.73 -0.49
N LYS A 38 57.32 2.46 0.10
CA LYS A 38 58.78 2.33 -0.23
C LYS A 38 59.36 0.94 0.05
N MET A 39 58.76 0.18 1.00
CA MET A 39 59.19 -1.19 1.36
C MET A 39 58.43 -2.25 0.55
N ALA A 40 57.36 -1.88 -0.17
CA ALA A 40 56.53 -2.83 -0.88
C ALA A 40 57.23 -3.40 -2.12
N GLU A 41 57.28 -4.71 -2.22
CA GLU A 41 57.84 -5.45 -3.37
C GLU A 41 56.75 -5.94 -4.31
N ASN A 42 55.55 -6.20 -3.77
CA ASN A 42 54.37 -6.73 -4.47
C ASN A 42 53.23 -5.72 -4.46
N HIS A 43 52.08 -6.07 -5.09
CA HIS A 43 50.85 -5.30 -5.00
C HIS A 43 50.46 -5.05 -3.53
N VAL A 44 49.80 -3.94 -3.29
CA VAL A 44 49.50 -3.44 -1.92
C VAL A 44 48.00 -3.30 -1.74
N ALA A 45 47.48 -3.66 -0.58
CA ALA A 45 46.17 -3.28 -0.11
C ALA A 45 46.33 -2.29 1.06
N LEU A 46 45.86 -1.05 0.88
CA LEU A 46 45.74 -0.07 1.95
C LEU A 46 44.42 -0.32 2.68
N VAL A 47 44.46 -0.37 4.00
CA VAL A 47 43.28 -0.60 4.85
C VAL A 47 43.35 0.27 6.08
N ASN A 48 42.35 1.10 6.31
CA ASN A 48 42.22 1.92 7.51
C ASN A 48 41.93 1.05 8.75
N THR A 49 42.33 1.54 9.92
CA THR A 49 42.15 0.84 11.20
C THR A 49 40.69 0.75 11.68
N ASP A 50 39.80 1.50 11.09
CA ASP A 50 38.36 1.55 11.37
C ASP A 50 37.50 0.85 10.28
N VAL A 51 38.12 -0.03 9.50
CA VAL A 51 37.48 -0.87 8.49
C VAL A 51 37.32 -2.29 9.01
N GLU A 52 36.12 -2.84 8.87
CA GLU A 52 35.85 -4.27 9.04
C GLU A 52 35.66 -4.90 7.65
N VAL A 53 36.31 -6.07 7.47
CA VAL A 53 36.37 -6.78 6.20
C VAL A 53 35.71 -8.15 6.30
N PRO A 54 34.99 -8.61 5.25
CA PRO A 54 34.38 -9.93 5.21
C PRO A 54 35.40 -11.01 4.82
N GLU A 55 34.97 -12.26 4.79
CA GLU A 55 35.78 -13.37 4.25
C GLU A 55 36.15 -13.16 2.78
N GLU A 56 37.32 -13.66 2.36
CA GLU A 56 37.83 -13.58 0.97
C GLU A 56 37.90 -12.14 0.41
N TRP A 57 37.92 -11.12 1.28
CA TRP A 57 37.94 -9.73 0.83
C TRP A 57 39.18 -9.37 0.02
N LEU A 58 40.38 -9.89 0.48
CA LEU A 58 41.65 -9.53 -0.13
C LEU A 58 41.74 -10.08 -1.56
N GLU A 59 41.36 -11.35 -1.72
CA GLU A 59 41.32 -12.02 -3.02
C GLU A 59 40.46 -11.27 -4.01
N ARG A 60 39.25 -10.93 -3.60
CA ARG A 60 38.29 -10.17 -4.43
C ARG A 60 38.79 -8.75 -4.73
N LEU A 61 39.37 -8.06 -3.73
CA LEU A 61 39.93 -6.73 -3.92
C LEU A 61 41.06 -6.71 -4.93
N MET A 62 41.95 -7.69 -4.86
CA MET A 62 43.18 -7.72 -5.65
C MET A 62 43.02 -8.39 -7.02
N LEU A 63 42.00 -9.23 -7.22
CA LEU A 63 41.79 -10.00 -8.44
C LEU A 63 41.82 -9.15 -9.73
N PRO A 64 41.22 -7.95 -9.81
CA PRO A 64 41.28 -7.13 -11.01
C PRO A 64 42.69 -6.69 -11.37
N ILE A 65 43.54 -6.39 -10.38
CA ILE A 65 44.95 -6.00 -10.58
C ILE A 65 45.78 -7.16 -11.13
N PHE A 66 45.52 -8.39 -10.64
CA PHE A 66 46.18 -9.57 -11.16
C PHE A 66 45.66 -9.96 -12.58
N ALA A 67 44.42 -9.66 -12.88
CA ALA A 67 43.81 -10.02 -14.17
C ALA A 67 44.15 -9.05 -15.31
N ARG A 68 44.42 -7.77 -15.00
CA ARG A 68 44.70 -6.72 -15.99
C ARG A 68 45.80 -5.78 -15.54
N ASP A 69 46.91 -5.77 -16.26
CA ASP A 69 48.09 -4.96 -15.94
C ASP A 69 47.85 -3.44 -15.90
N ASN A 70 46.84 -2.94 -16.62
CA ASN A 70 46.50 -1.53 -16.70
C ASN A 70 45.62 -1.03 -15.56
N ILE A 71 45.26 -1.84 -14.59
CA ILE A 71 44.51 -1.38 -13.40
C ILE A 71 45.52 -0.83 -12.37
N ALA A 72 45.33 0.44 -11.99
CA ALA A 72 46.10 1.12 -10.95
C ALA A 72 45.55 0.84 -9.55
N THR A 73 44.24 1.06 -9.37
CA THR A 73 43.59 0.87 -8.06
C THR A 73 42.30 0.09 -8.17
N THR A 74 41.94 -0.53 -7.04
CA THR A 74 40.65 -1.19 -6.81
C THR A 74 40.01 -0.66 -5.52
N THR A 75 38.70 -0.42 -5.50
CA THR A 75 37.97 0.08 -4.36
C THR A 75 36.67 -0.72 -4.17
N PRO A 76 36.33 -1.23 -2.98
CA PRO A 76 35.08 -1.94 -2.72
C PRO A 76 33.92 -0.99 -2.43
N PHE A 77 32.69 -1.51 -2.34
CA PHE A 77 31.57 -0.79 -1.74
C PHE A 77 31.78 -0.63 -0.22
N THR A 78 31.20 0.43 0.33
CA THR A 78 31.21 0.69 1.78
C THR A 78 30.03 1.56 2.21
N THR A 79 29.82 1.74 3.51
CA THR A 79 28.82 2.66 4.06
C THR A 79 29.15 4.13 3.80
N CYS A 80 30.44 4.51 3.81
CA CYS A 80 30.91 5.91 3.84
C CYS A 80 32.09 6.09 2.90
N GLY A 81 31.88 6.30 1.63
CA GLY A 81 32.95 6.43 0.63
C GLY A 81 32.55 7.22 -0.60
N THR A 82 31.63 8.17 -0.50
CA THR A 82 31.13 9.00 -1.58
C THR A 82 30.75 8.18 -2.81
N ILE A 83 31.62 8.05 -3.80
CA ILE A 83 31.33 7.39 -5.10
C ILE A 83 31.29 5.85 -5.03
N CYS A 84 31.54 5.24 -3.89
CA CYS A 84 31.44 3.78 -3.64
C CYS A 84 30.50 3.46 -2.48
N SER A 85 29.62 4.39 -2.10
CA SER A 85 28.72 4.22 -0.96
C SER A 85 27.49 3.34 -1.27
N PHE A 86 27.05 2.60 -0.24
CA PHE A 86 25.87 1.72 -0.24
C PHE A 86 25.11 1.86 1.10
N PRO A 87 23.78 1.89 1.14
CA PRO A 87 22.84 1.81 -0.01
C PRO A 87 22.72 3.11 -0.80
N ASP A 88 22.65 4.26 -0.14
CA ASP A 88 22.49 5.55 -0.79
C ASP A 88 23.81 6.02 -1.38
N PHE A 89 23.78 6.32 -2.68
CA PHE A 89 24.94 6.79 -3.42
C PHE A 89 25.34 8.22 -3.03
N CYS A 90 26.63 8.46 -2.93
CA CYS A 90 27.23 9.75 -2.52
C CYS A 90 26.74 10.27 -1.15
N ARG A 91 26.42 9.35 -0.24
CA ARG A 91 26.04 9.69 1.13
C ARG A 91 26.78 8.83 2.16
N ASP A 92 26.84 9.34 3.38
CA ASP A 92 27.26 8.55 4.53
C ASP A 92 26.05 7.75 5.00
N ASN A 93 26.20 6.43 5.02
CA ASN A 93 25.17 5.47 5.35
C ASN A 93 25.46 4.76 6.69
N LYS A 94 24.41 4.20 7.28
CA LYS A 94 24.52 3.14 8.27
C LYS A 94 24.48 1.79 7.58
N LEU A 95 24.84 0.73 8.29
CA LEU A 95 24.62 -0.63 7.80
C LEU A 95 23.14 -0.81 7.44
N PHE A 96 22.88 -1.34 6.25
CA PHE A 96 21.54 -1.51 5.69
C PHE A 96 20.64 -2.27 6.65
N GLU A 97 19.51 -1.66 7.06
CA GLU A 97 18.54 -2.25 8.00
C GLU A 97 19.18 -2.85 9.27
N LYS A 98 20.36 -2.34 9.69
CA LYS A 98 21.17 -2.83 10.81
C LYS A 98 21.67 -4.28 10.64
N MET A 99 21.73 -4.77 9.41
CA MET A 99 22.28 -6.10 9.10
C MET A 99 23.79 -6.12 9.34
N PRO A 100 24.36 -7.25 9.81
CA PRO A 100 25.81 -7.38 9.98
C PRO A 100 26.52 -7.37 8.62
N LEU A 101 27.80 -7.00 8.63
CA LEU A 101 28.66 -6.92 7.44
C LEU A 101 28.56 -8.17 6.55
N TRP A 102 28.63 -9.36 7.15
CA TRP A 102 28.66 -10.62 6.41
C TRP A 102 27.36 -10.91 5.66
N GLU A 103 26.21 -10.51 6.20
CA GLU A 103 24.92 -10.65 5.48
C GLU A 103 24.85 -9.75 4.25
N ILE A 104 25.37 -8.52 4.37
CA ILE A 104 25.38 -7.56 3.25
C ILE A 104 26.37 -8.04 2.20
N ASP A 105 27.59 -8.43 2.60
CA ASP A 105 28.62 -8.87 1.67
C ASP A 105 28.27 -10.19 0.96
N ASP A 106 27.52 -11.09 1.58
CA ASP A 106 27.03 -12.30 0.94
C ASP A 106 26.24 -12.00 -0.34
N GLU A 107 25.41 -10.96 -0.35
CA GLU A 107 24.67 -10.58 -1.56
C GLU A 107 25.58 -9.93 -2.61
N PHE A 108 26.57 -9.13 -2.19
CA PHE A 108 27.58 -8.60 -3.09
C PHE A 108 28.43 -9.73 -3.71
N ARG A 109 28.83 -10.73 -2.93
CA ARG A 109 29.59 -11.90 -3.38
C ARG A 109 28.91 -12.64 -4.53
N MET A 110 27.57 -12.64 -4.59
CA MET A 110 26.80 -13.30 -5.64
C MET A 110 26.76 -12.51 -6.95
N ILE A 111 27.18 -11.24 -6.95
CA ILE A 111 27.24 -10.41 -8.16
C ILE A 111 28.35 -10.92 -9.08
N ARG A 112 28.06 -11.08 -10.35
CA ARG A 112 29.09 -11.32 -11.37
C ARG A 112 29.84 -10.02 -11.65
N PRO A 113 31.11 -9.90 -11.25
CA PRO A 113 31.81 -8.63 -11.27
C PRO A 113 32.08 -8.13 -12.69
N GLN A 114 31.96 -6.81 -12.87
CA GLN A 114 32.22 -6.08 -14.12
C GLN A 114 33.41 -5.13 -13.99
N TYR A 115 33.78 -4.78 -12.76
CA TYR A 115 34.87 -3.87 -12.43
C TYR A 115 34.80 -2.52 -13.21
N PRO A 116 33.73 -1.75 -13.07
CA PRO A 116 33.58 -0.49 -13.80
C PRO A 116 34.68 0.53 -13.45
N VAL A 117 35.12 1.25 -14.46
CA VAL A 117 36.12 2.29 -14.31
C VAL A 117 35.52 3.49 -13.56
N MET A 118 36.26 4.01 -12.60
CA MET A 118 35.91 5.18 -11.79
C MET A 118 36.97 6.27 -11.87
N PRO A 119 36.60 7.54 -11.66
CA PRO A 119 37.54 8.66 -11.77
C PRO A 119 38.60 8.70 -10.68
N THR A 120 38.36 8.03 -9.56
CA THR A 120 39.27 7.96 -8.43
C THR A 120 39.02 6.71 -7.59
N GLY A 121 40.03 6.17 -6.92
CA GLY A 121 39.84 5.24 -5.79
C GLY A 121 39.55 6.00 -4.48
N VAL A 122 39.24 5.26 -3.43
CA VAL A 122 39.00 5.81 -2.08
C VAL A 122 39.88 5.05 -1.08
N GLY A 123 40.69 5.78 -0.34
CA GLY A 123 41.82 5.27 0.43
C GLY A 123 41.49 4.46 1.70
N PHE A 124 40.22 4.30 2.10
CA PHE A 124 39.85 3.56 3.32
C PHE A 124 40.13 2.04 3.19
N CYS A 125 39.94 1.48 1.97
CA CYS A 125 40.25 0.12 1.57
C CYS A 125 40.55 0.09 0.07
N MET A 126 41.82 0.12 -0.31
CA MET A 126 42.21 0.31 -1.70
C MET A 126 43.34 -0.62 -2.11
N GLY A 127 43.10 -1.43 -3.13
CA GLY A 127 44.16 -2.18 -3.79
C GLY A 127 45.00 -1.26 -4.68
N MET A 128 46.33 -1.42 -4.66
CA MET A 128 47.24 -0.65 -5.52
C MET A 128 48.20 -1.59 -6.30
N ASN A 129 48.31 -1.30 -7.58
CA ASN A 129 49.23 -2.03 -8.47
C ASN A 129 50.68 -1.51 -8.25
N ILE A 130 51.58 -2.39 -7.82
CA ILE A 130 52.98 -2.02 -7.58
C ILE A 130 53.68 -1.48 -8.83
N LYS A 131 53.30 -1.94 -10.02
CA LYS A 131 53.86 -1.40 -11.30
C LYS A 131 53.49 0.05 -11.48
N ALA A 132 52.18 0.37 -11.22
CA ALA A 132 51.68 1.76 -11.28
C ALA A 132 52.35 2.61 -10.19
N VAL A 133 52.51 2.08 -8.95
CA VAL A 133 53.24 2.77 -7.86
C VAL A 133 54.66 3.13 -8.25
N ARG A 134 55.39 2.23 -8.92
CA ARG A 134 56.78 2.46 -9.36
C ARG A 134 56.86 3.47 -10.53
N GLU A 135 55.87 3.52 -11.39
CA GLU A 135 55.82 4.41 -12.57
C GLU A 135 55.33 5.79 -12.19
N VAL A 136 54.15 5.88 -11.47
CA VAL A 136 53.49 7.11 -11.05
C VAL A 136 54.19 7.82 -9.91
N GLY A 137 54.89 7.03 -9.07
CA GLY A 137 55.55 7.50 -7.84
C GLY A 137 54.63 7.36 -6.61
N LEU A 138 55.09 7.91 -5.50
CA LEU A 138 54.39 7.87 -4.22
C LEU A 138 53.27 8.91 -4.14
N LEU A 139 52.51 8.85 -3.05
CA LEU A 139 51.51 9.87 -2.72
C LEU A 139 52.20 11.23 -2.47
N ASP A 140 51.61 12.35 -2.84
CA ASP A 140 52.21 13.67 -2.81
C ASP A 140 52.13 14.33 -1.42
N GLU A 141 53.22 14.16 -0.63
CA GLU A 141 53.30 14.72 0.72
C GLU A 141 53.45 16.27 0.72
N GLU A 142 53.98 16.88 -0.36
CA GLU A 142 54.25 18.32 -0.42
C GLU A 142 52.94 19.13 -0.54
N ASN A 143 51.96 18.65 -1.33
CA ASN A 143 50.70 19.34 -1.60
C ASN A 143 49.56 18.91 -0.67
N PHE A 144 49.58 17.71 -0.11
CA PHE A 144 48.46 17.14 0.67
C PHE A 144 48.80 16.83 2.13
N GLY A 145 50.03 17.08 2.59
CA GLY A 145 50.42 17.12 3.98
C GLY A 145 49.92 15.98 4.86
N LYS A 146 48.89 16.24 5.68
CA LYS A 146 48.34 15.28 6.65
C LYS A 146 47.29 14.33 6.04
N GLY A 147 46.85 14.56 4.81
CA GLY A 147 45.85 13.73 4.13
C GLY A 147 44.65 14.54 3.60
N TYR A 148 43.70 13.87 2.95
CA TYR A 148 42.56 14.34 2.15
C TYR A 148 42.94 14.91 0.77
N GLY A 149 42.71 14.10 -0.26
CA GLY A 149 42.94 14.43 -1.68
C GLY A 149 44.19 13.82 -2.30
N GLU A 150 45.07 13.21 -1.48
CA GLU A 150 46.25 12.50 -1.92
C GLU A 150 45.98 11.28 -2.77
N GLU A 151 44.99 10.49 -2.40
CA GLU A 151 44.55 9.35 -3.20
C GLU A 151 43.92 9.81 -4.53
N ASN A 152 43.16 10.93 -4.50
CA ASN A 152 42.56 11.48 -5.70
C ASN A 152 43.64 11.98 -6.67
N ASP A 153 44.65 12.69 -6.16
CA ASP A 153 45.80 13.12 -6.95
C ASP A 153 46.55 11.95 -7.55
N TRP A 154 46.81 10.91 -6.72
CA TRP A 154 47.53 9.75 -7.20
C TRP A 154 46.75 8.98 -8.30
N CYS A 155 45.45 8.81 -8.10
CA CYS A 155 44.57 8.20 -9.09
C CYS A 155 44.53 8.98 -10.41
N GLN A 156 44.50 10.32 -10.35
CA GLN A 156 44.55 11.17 -11.54
C GLN A 156 45.89 11.09 -12.26
N ARG A 157 47.00 11.00 -11.52
CA ARG A 157 48.34 10.78 -12.11
C ARG A 157 48.42 9.39 -12.76
N ALA A 158 47.83 8.39 -12.17
CA ALA A 158 47.73 7.04 -12.75
C ALA A 158 46.91 7.02 -14.05
N ILE A 159 45.78 7.75 -14.09
CA ILE A 159 45.00 7.93 -15.32
C ILE A 159 45.82 8.61 -16.41
N ALA A 160 46.57 9.65 -16.07
CA ALA A 160 47.45 10.37 -17.00
C ALA A 160 48.59 9.47 -17.53
N ALA A 161 48.99 8.48 -16.76
CA ALA A 161 49.97 7.46 -17.17
C ALA A 161 49.33 6.25 -17.94
N GLY A 162 48.03 6.28 -18.21
CA GLY A 162 47.31 5.28 -19.00
C GLY A 162 46.73 4.11 -18.19
N TYR A 163 46.67 4.22 -16.88
CA TYR A 163 46.04 3.24 -16.00
C TYR A 163 44.56 3.55 -15.75
N GLU A 164 43.85 2.57 -15.22
CA GLU A 164 42.45 2.65 -14.83
C GLU A 164 42.29 2.46 -13.30
N ASN A 165 41.38 3.21 -12.68
CA ASN A 165 40.89 2.91 -11.35
C ASN A 165 39.53 2.20 -11.47
N VAL A 166 39.29 1.13 -10.73
CA VAL A 166 38.07 0.34 -10.86
C VAL A 166 37.39 0.11 -9.51
N GLN A 167 36.06 0.02 -9.54
CA GLN A 167 35.30 -0.46 -8.38
C GLN A 167 35.16 -1.98 -8.41
N VAL A 168 35.36 -2.63 -7.25
CA VAL A 168 35.09 -4.03 -7.05
C VAL A 168 33.62 -4.17 -6.68
N ASP A 169 32.79 -4.37 -7.69
CA ASP A 169 31.33 -4.32 -7.57
C ASP A 169 30.70 -5.56 -6.91
N ASN A 170 31.52 -6.56 -6.56
CA ASN A 170 31.10 -7.75 -5.81
C ASN A 170 31.73 -7.84 -4.41
N LEU A 171 32.14 -6.73 -3.82
CA LEU A 171 32.74 -6.67 -2.47
C LEU A 171 32.18 -5.49 -1.70
N PHE A 172 31.71 -5.76 -0.47
CA PHE A 172 31.30 -4.75 0.49
C PHE A 172 32.14 -4.85 1.76
N VAL A 173 32.68 -3.73 2.22
CA VAL A 173 33.40 -3.61 3.49
C VAL A 173 32.76 -2.53 4.35
N TYR A 174 32.80 -2.69 5.66
CA TYR A 174 32.21 -1.72 6.58
C TYR A 174 33.26 -0.74 7.09
N HIS A 175 33.11 0.54 6.72
CA HIS A 175 33.93 1.63 7.23
C HIS A 175 33.21 2.33 8.39
N LYS A 176 33.70 2.15 9.61
CA LYS A 176 33.12 2.77 10.81
C LYS A 176 33.42 4.26 10.81
N HIS A 177 32.39 5.08 10.74
CA HIS A 177 32.56 6.54 10.83
C HIS A 177 32.93 6.97 12.26
N GLY A 178 34.11 7.53 12.42
CA GLY A 178 34.62 8.11 13.66
C GLY A 178 35.87 8.93 13.38
N GLY A 179 35.73 9.99 12.58
CA GLY A 179 36.83 10.74 11.98
C GLY A 179 38.03 11.04 12.89
N SER A 180 39.20 10.87 12.32
CA SER A 180 40.52 11.10 12.98
C SER A 180 40.82 12.58 13.26
N PHE A 181 39.96 13.51 12.84
CA PHE A 181 40.12 14.94 13.02
C PHE A 181 38.85 15.63 13.54
N PRO A 182 38.98 16.71 14.37
CA PRO A 182 37.90 17.59 14.71
C PRO A 182 37.23 18.13 13.45
N SER A 183 35.91 18.33 13.47
CA SER A 183 35.10 18.70 12.28
C SER A 183 35.59 19.97 11.55
N GLU A 184 36.10 20.95 12.30
CA GLU A 184 36.62 22.23 11.74
C GLU A 184 37.97 22.03 11.03
N GLU A 185 38.90 21.23 11.59
CA GLU A 185 40.20 20.97 10.95
C GLU A 185 40.01 20.12 9.67
N LYS A 186 39.11 19.15 9.71
CA LYS A 186 38.73 18.34 8.54
C LYS A 186 38.19 19.22 7.40
N GLN A 187 37.30 20.15 7.70
CA GLN A 187 36.69 21.01 6.68
C GLN A 187 37.72 21.95 6.05
N ARG A 188 38.61 22.51 6.87
CA ARG A 188 39.70 23.35 6.36
C ARG A 188 40.66 22.59 5.44
N LEU A 189 41.06 21.38 5.84
CA LEU A 189 41.96 20.56 5.01
C LEU A 189 41.28 20.14 3.70
N LEU A 190 39.99 19.83 3.72
CA LEU A 190 39.24 19.53 2.50
C LEU A 190 39.17 20.71 1.55
N GLU A 191 38.93 21.91 2.05
CA GLU A 191 38.91 23.14 1.23
C GLU A 191 40.29 23.46 0.61
N GLU A 192 41.37 23.47 1.45
CA GLU A 192 42.73 23.77 1.01
C GLU A 192 43.24 22.75 -0.02
N HIS A 193 43.00 21.46 0.22
CA HIS A 193 43.47 20.39 -0.65
C HIS A 193 42.60 20.23 -1.91
N SER A 194 41.32 20.61 -1.87
CA SER A 194 40.48 20.68 -3.08
C SER A 194 41.03 21.68 -4.08
N GLU A 195 41.47 22.85 -3.62
CA GLU A 195 42.10 23.84 -4.50
C GLU A 195 43.44 23.33 -5.09
N ALA A 196 44.25 22.62 -4.27
CA ALA A 196 45.47 22.01 -4.74
C ALA A 196 45.22 20.92 -5.79
N LEU A 197 44.24 20.09 -5.58
CA LEU A 197 43.81 19.03 -6.50
C LEU A 197 43.34 19.61 -7.83
N LEU A 198 42.52 20.66 -7.82
CA LEU A 198 41.98 21.28 -9.03
C LEU A 198 43.06 22.04 -9.83
N ARG A 199 44.06 22.62 -9.15
CA ARG A 199 45.21 23.24 -9.85
C ARG A 199 46.03 22.18 -10.62
N LYS A 200 46.17 20.98 -10.06
CA LYS A 200 46.93 19.87 -10.68
C LYS A 200 46.08 19.12 -11.74
N HIS A 201 44.80 18.97 -11.47
CA HIS A 201 43.86 18.20 -12.27
C HIS A 201 42.56 18.96 -12.55
N PRO A 202 42.55 19.92 -13.48
CA PRO A 202 41.42 20.83 -13.72
C PRO A 202 40.09 20.13 -14.08
N ASP A 203 40.17 18.96 -14.70
CA ASP A 203 39.00 18.18 -15.13
C ASP A 203 38.42 17.28 -14.06
N TYR A 204 39.06 17.10 -12.91
CA TYR A 204 38.67 16.17 -11.84
C TYR A 204 37.22 16.33 -11.39
N ASN A 205 36.79 17.56 -11.07
CA ASN A 205 35.42 17.82 -10.62
C ASN A 205 34.37 17.52 -11.67
N ARG A 206 34.68 17.81 -12.94
CA ARG A 206 33.80 17.47 -14.08
C ARG A 206 33.66 15.95 -14.21
N ASP A 207 34.76 15.22 -14.19
CA ASP A 207 34.78 13.78 -14.41
C ASP A 207 34.12 13.01 -13.24
N THR A 208 34.33 13.49 -12.02
CA THR A 208 33.63 12.96 -10.83
C THR A 208 32.14 13.28 -10.84
N ALA A 209 31.75 14.51 -11.19
CA ALA A 209 30.34 14.89 -11.32
C ALA A 209 29.62 14.10 -12.44
N ASP A 210 30.30 13.84 -13.54
CA ASP A 210 29.77 13.04 -14.64
C ASP A 210 29.60 11.56 -14.23
N TYR A 211 30.54 11.01 -13.48
CA TYR A 211 30.40 9.67 -12.89
C TYR A 211 29.21 9.59 -11.93
N CYS A 212 29.10 10.56 -11.00
CA CYS A 212 27.99 10.63 -10.06
C CYS A 212 26.63 10.76 -10.77
N ARG A 213 26.55 11.54 -11.84
CA ARG A 213 25.31 11.72 -12.63
C ARG A 213 24.93 10.44 -13.38
N ARG A 214 25.90 9.73 -13.95
CA ARG A 214 25.66 8.48 -14.68
C ARG A 214 25.33 7.32 -13.76
N ASP A 215 25.87 7.33 -12.57
CA ASP A 215 25.67 6.31 -11.53
C ASP A 215 25.70 4.86 -12.09
N PRO A 216 26.82 4.40 -12.63
CA PRO A 216 26.86 3.13 -13.38
C PRO A 216 26.56 1.89 -12.53
N LEU A 217 26.71 1.99 -11.20
CA LEU A 217 26.47 0.90 -10.25
C LEU A 217 25.12 0.97 -9.54
N ARG A 218 24.25 1.89 -9.92
CA ARG A 218 22.88 1.94 -9.40
C ARG A 218 22.16 0.59 -9.55
N PRO A 219 22.21 -0.12 -10.69
CA PRO A 219 21.56 -1.42 -10.82
C PRO A 219 22.09 -2.47 -9.81
N VAL A 220 23.39 -2.47 -9.52
CA VAL A 220 23.99 -3.38 -8.53
C VAL A 220 23.48 -3.06 -7.13
N ARG A 221 23.49 -1.79 -6.73
CA ARG A 221 22.98 -1.38 -5.41
C ARG A 221 21.52 -1.75 -5.24
N LEU A 222 20.65 -1.38 -6.19
CA LEU A 222 19.22 -1.71 -6.12
C LEU A 222 18.97 -3.22 -6.07
N TYR A 223 19.73 -3.99 -6.81
CA TYR A 223 19.61 -5.45 -6.82
C TYR A 223 20.00 -6.04 -5.47
N VAL A 224 21.13 -5.61 -4.88
CA VAL A 224 21.57 -6.05 -3.55
C VAL A 224 20.56 -5.64 -2.47
N GLU A 225 20.07 -4.40 -2.49
CA GLU A 225 19.02 -3.93 -1.58
C GLU A 225 17.77 -4.83 -1.64
N MET A 226 17.30 -5.15 -2.84
CA MET A 226 16.17 -6.06 -3.03
C MET A 226 16.44 -7.44 -2.44
N LYS A 227 17.63 -8.02 -2.71
CA LYS A 227 18.02 -9.34 -2.17
C LYS A 227 18.07 -9.33 -0.65
N LEU A 228 18.65 -8.30 -0.04
CA LEU A 228 18.69 -8.14 1.42
C LEU A 228 17.29 -8.01 2.03
N LEU A 229 16.40 -7.23 1.40
CA LEU A 229 15.00 -7.12 1.82
C LEU A 229 14.24 -8.44 1.67
N ASN A 230 14.57 -9.24 0.66
CA ASN A 230 13.97 -10.55 0.44
C ASN A 230 14.36 -11.58 1.51
N ARG A 231 15.47 -11.40 2.23
CA ARG A 231 15.83 -12.25 3.39
C ARG A 231 14.81 -12.17 4.53
N LYS A 232 13.97 -11.12 4.58
CA LYS A 232 12.86 -10.98 5.54
C LYS A 232 11.65 -11.79 5.07
N LEU A 233 11.69 -13.11 5.27
CA LEU A 233 10.67 -14.05 4.79
C LEU A 233 9.31 -13.90 5.48
N GLU A 234 9.26 -13.28 6.67
CA GLU A 234 8.05 -13.01 7.43
C GLU A 234 7.19 -11.88 6.85
N VAL A 235 7.73 -11.08 5.92
CA VAL A 235 6.99 -9.99 5.28
C VAL A 235 6.05 -10.55 4.22
N PRO A 236 4.71 -10.37 4.37
CA PRO A 236 3.76 -10.83 3.38
C PRO A 236 3.92 -10.08 2.05
N THR A 237 3.82 -10.81 0.95
CA THR A 237 4.07 -10.27 -0.40
C THR A 237 2.85 -10.38 -1.29
N ILE A 238 2.48 -9.27 -1.92
CA ILE A 238 1.49 -9.21 -3.00
C ILE A 238 2.23 -9.10 -4.33
N LEU A 239 1.95 -10.01 -5.26
CA LEU A 239 2.42 -9.98 -6.63
C LEU A 239 1.29 -9.55 -7.56
N ALA A 240 1.38 -8.39 -8.18
CA ALA A 240 0.38 -7.88 -9.10
C ALA A 240 0.84 -7.96 -10.56
N PHE A 241 -0.03 -8.46 -11.42
CA PHE A 241 0.12 -8.42 -12.87
C PHE A 241 -0.70 -7.25 -13.42
N ASP A 242 -0.04 -6.33 -14.15
CA ASP A 242 -0.68 -5.12 -14.67
C ASP A 242 -0.19 -4.84 -16.11
N HIS A 243 -0.91 -3.98 -16.81
CA HIS A 243 -0.50 -3.46 -18.12
C HIS A 243 0.29 -2.15 -18.00
N ASP A 244 0.85 -1.69 -19.10
CA ASP A 244 1.61 -0.43 -19.17
C ASP A 244 0.88 0.68 -19.94
N LEU A 245 -0.46 0.61 -20.01
CA LEU A 245 -1.28 1.56 -20.77
C LEU A 245 -1.86 2.70 -19.90
N GLY A 246 -1.76 2.59 -18.58
CA GLY A 246 -2.36 3.56 -17.65
C GLY A 246 -3.89 3.45 -17.56
N GLY A 247 -4.54 4.51 -17.10
CA GLY A 247 -6.00 4.56 -16.98
C GLY A 247 -6.56 4.19 -15.63
N GLY A 248 -7.85 3.81 -15.61
CA GLY A 248 -8.59 3.52 -14.38
C GLY A 248 -8.09 2.32 -13.59
N ALA A 249 -7.68 1.26 -14.29
CA ALA A 249 -7.13 0.05 -13.67
C ALA A 249 -5.82 0.35 -12.95
N THR A 250 -4.90 1.06 -13.60
CA THR A 250 -3.64 1.48 -12.98
C THR A 250 -3.87 2.41 -11.77
N ALA A 251 -4.81 3.36 -11.88
CA ALA A 251 -5.16 4.23 -10.75
C ALA A 251 -5.68 3.46 -9.54
N TYR A 252 -6.49 2.43 -9.77
CA TYR A 252 -6.96 1.52 -8.73
C TYR A 252 -5.81 0.77 -8.07
N LEU A 253 -4.92 0.19 -8.89
CA LEU A 253 -3.77 -0.56 -8.38
C LEU A 253 -2.84 0.31 -7.55
N VAL A 254 -2.57 1.56 -7.99
CA VAL A 254 -1.75 2.53 -7.25
C VAL A 254 -2.33 2.79 -5.86
N GLU A 255 -3.64 3.01 -5.75
CA GLU A 255 -4.29 3.24 -4.45
C GLU A 255 -4.26 2.00 -3.57
N LYS A 256 -4.55 0.81 -4.12
CA LYS A 256 -4.50 -0.45 -3.37
C LYS A 256 -3.08 -0.81 -2.93
N ARG A 257 -2.08 -0.57 -3.77
CA ARG A 257 -0.67 -0.73 -3.46
C ARG A 257 -0.26 0.17 -2.28
N ARG A 258 -0.64 1.44 -2.33
CA ARG A 258 -0.38 2.39 -1.24
C ARG A 258 -0.92 1.86 0.10
N LEU A 259 -2.15 1.35 0.12
CA LEU A 259 -2.76 0.76 1.30
C LEU A 259 -2.02 -0.51 1.77
N ALA A 260 -1.63 -1.39 0.85
CA ALA A 260 -0.89 -2.61 1.17
C ALA A 260 0.49 -2.28 1.78
N LEU A 261 1.22 -1.31 1.21
CA LEU A 261 2.50 -0.85 1.76
C LEU A 261 2.35 -0.28 3.18
N GLN A 262 1.29 0.49 3.44
CA GLN A 262 0.99 1.01 4.78
C GLN A 262 0.66 -0.09 5.78
N GLN A 263 0.13 -1.22 5.30
CA GLN A 263 -0.12 -2.42 6.11
C GLN A 263 1.11 -3.31 6.29
N GLY A 264 2.26 -2.89 5.79
CA GLY A 264 3.52 -3.60 5.93
C GLY A 264 3.77 -4.70 4.90
N TYR A 265 2.94 -4.78 3.84
CA TYR A 265 3.18 -5.71 2.74
C TYR A 265 4.37 -5.28 1.88
N ARG A 266 5.04 -6.25 1.31
CA ARG A 266 5.88 -6.09 0.13
C ARG A 266 4.99 -6.12 -1.10
N PHE A 267 5.13 -5.16 -2.00
CA PHE A 267 4.31 -5.09 -3.21
C PHE A 267 5.18 -5.20 -4.46
N ILE A 268 4.94 -6.22 -5.26
CA ILE A 268 5.66 -6.45 -6.51
C ILE A 268 4.68 -6.30 -7.66
N THR A 269 5.04 -5.50 -8.66
CA THR A 269 4.23 -5.34 -9.89
C THR A 269 5.02 -5.82 -11.09
N ILE A 270 4.45 -6.73 -11.87
CA ILE A 270 4.98 -7.14 -13.17
C ILE A 270 4.11 -6.52 -14.26
N ARG A 271 4.73 -5.78 -15.18
CA ARG A 271 4.09 -5.16 -16.34
C ARG A 271 4.81 -5.55 -17.61
N TYR A 272 4.06 -5.84 -18.66
CA TYR A 272 4.64 -6.05 -19.97
C TYR A 272 4.47 -4.80 -20.84
N ASN A 273 5.59 -4.25 -21.32
CA ASN A 273 5.60 -3.09 -22.21
C ASN A 273 5.78 -3.55 -23.66
N ILE A 274 4.75 -3.29 -24.48
CA ILE A 274 4.70 -3.72 -25.88
C ILE A 274 5.78 -3.02 -26.72
N VAL A 275 6.11 -1.76 -26.42
CA VAL A 275 7.04 -0.95 -27.21
C VAL A 275 8.47 -1.43 -27.04
N SER A 276 8.88 -1.67 -25.79
CA SER A 276 10.23 -2.16 -25.48
C SER A 276 10.37 -3.68 -25.59
N ASN A 277 9.25 -4.41 -25.72
CA ASN A 277 9.17 -5.88 -25.71
C ASN A 277 9.84 -6.50 -24.48
N ARG A 278 9.57 -5.93 -23.28
CA ARG A 278 10.18 -6.34 -22.01
C ARG A 278 9.17 -6.34 -20.88
N PHE A 279 9.46 -7.15 -19.86
CA PHE A 279 8.78 -7.09 -18.58
C PHE A 279 9.47 -6.06 -17.70
N TYR A 280 8.67 -5.23 -17.03
CA TYR A 280 9.09 -4.35 -15.96
C TYR A 280 8.65 -4.95 -14.64
N PHE A 281 9.58 -5.08 -13.72
CA PHE A 281 9.42 -5.60 -12.39
C PHE A 281 9.65 -4.43 -11.42
N THR A 282 8.60 -4.00 -10.73
CA THR A 282 8.67 -2.94 -9.73
C THR A 282 8.52 -3.58 -8.36
N TYR A 283 9.53 -3.39 -7.51
CA TYR A 283 9.56 -3.87 -6.14
C TYR A 283 9.38 -2.70 -5.19
N GLN A 284 8.45 -2.79 -4.23
CA GLN A 284 8.21 -1.76 -3.23
C GLN A 284 8.01 -2.37 -1.85
N TYR A 285 8.66 -1.78 -0.86
CA TYR A 285 8.53 -2.12 0.55
C TYR A 285 8.97 -0.95 1.41
N LYS A 286 8.14 -0.48 2.33
CA LYS A 286 8.38 0.75 3.13
C LYS A 286 8.75 1.93 2.22
N GLN A 287 9.91 2.56 2.46
CA GLN A 287 10.46 3.64 1.64
C GLN A 287 11.21 3.17 0.38
N TYR A 288 11.43 1.87 0.24
CA TYR A 288 12.21 1.33 -0.88
C TYR A 288 11.33 1.13 -2.10
N GLU A 289 11.78 1.67 -3.23
CA GLU A 289 11.17 1.48 -4.54
C GLU A 289 12.24 1.22 -5.58
N MET A 290 12.16 0.08 -6.25
CA MET A 290 13.14 -0.38 -7.23
C MET A 290 12.43 -0.87 -8.48
N GLU A 291 12.96 -0.54 -9.65
CA GLU A 291 12.45 -1.03 -10.92
C GLU A 291 13.56 -1.73 -11.70
N PHE A 292 13.23 -2.92 -12.15
CA PHE A 292 14.09 -3.76 -13.00
C PHE A 292 13.34 -4.12 -14.27
N PHE A 293 14.06 -4.64 -15.25
CA PHE A 293 13.46 -5.19 -16.45
C PHE A 293 14.03 -6.58 -16.77
N ALA A 294 13.19 -7.44 -17.34
CA ALA A 294 13.53 -8.78 -17.76
C ALA A 294 13.05 -9.01 -19.22
N ASN A 295 13.73 -9.88 -19.93
CA ASN A 295 13.36 -10.19 -21.30
C ASN A 295 12.20 -11.18 -21.40
N ASP A 296 11.96 -11.94 -20.33
CA ASP A 296 10.91 -12.94 -20.23
C ASP A 296 10.31 -13.00 -18.82
N LEU A 297 9.14 -13.61 -18.71
CA LEU A 297 8.39 -13.70 -17.47
C LEU A 297 9.09 -14.55 -16.41
N GLU A 298 9.77 -15.63 -16.80
CA GLU A 298 10.44 -16.53 -15.87
C GLU A 298 11.61 -15.82 -15.18
N THR A 299 12.38 -15.03 -15.93
CA THR A 299 13.44 -14.19 -15.36
C THR A 299 12.87 -13.18 -14.36
N ALA A 300 11.73 -12.54 -14.68
CA ALA A 300 11.08 -11.62 -13.75
C ALA A 300 10.56 -12.33 -12.49
N LEU A 301 9.98 -13.53 -12.63
CA LEU A 301 9.47 -14.33 -11.52
C LEU A 301 10.59 -14.97 -10.69
N GLY A 302 11.76 -15.22 -11.26
CA GLY A 302 12.93 -15.78 -10.55
C GLY A 302 13.40 -14.93 -9.37
N GLU A 303 13.07 -13.65 -9.35
CA GLU A 303 13.38 -12.72 -8.25
C GLU A 303 12.29 -12.66 -7.17
N VAL A 304 11.15 -13.34 -7.37
CA VAL A 304 10.03 -13.36 -6.42
C VAL A 304 10.19 -14.53 -5.47
N MET A 305 10.44 -14.26 -4.18
CA MET A 305 10.75 -15.31 -3.19
C MET A 305 9.48 -15.98 -2.65
N ARG A 306 8.66 -15.25 -1.94
CA ARG A 306 7.44 -15.75 -1.30
C ARG A 306 6.26 -14.84 -1.62
N VAL A 307 5.14 -15.42 -2.01
CA VAL A 307 3.92 -14.71 -2.40
C VAL A 307 2.74 -15.26 -1.62
N GLU A 308 2.02 -14.41 -0.93
CA GLU A 308 0.76 -14.73 -0.28
C GLU A 308 -0.44 -14.47 -1.19
N GLU A 309 -0.38 -13.38 -1.97
CA GLU A 309 -1.47 -13.02 -2.87
C GLU A 309 -0.93 -12.70 -4.28
N ILE A 310 -1.63 -13.15 -5.29
CA ILE A 310 -1.40 -12.83 -6.71
C ILE A 310 -2.61 -12.04 -7.20
N TRP A 311 -2.39 -10.79 -7.57
CA TRP A 311 -3.43 -9.93 -8.10
C TRP A 311 -3.34 -9.81 -9.61
N ILE A 312 -4.42 -10.13 -10.30
CA ILE A 312 -4.53 -9.95 -11.74
C ILE A 312 -5.29 -8.64 -11.97
N ASN A 313 -4.53 -7.55 -12.11
CA ASN A 313 -5.11 -6.23 -12.37
C ASN A 313 -5.47 -6.09 -13.85
N GLU A 314 -4.51 -6.34 -14.75
CA GLU A 314 -4.72 -6.32 -16.19
C GLU A 314 -3.72 -7.19 -16.93
N LEU A 315 -4.18 -7.89 -18.00
CA LEU A 315 -3.33 -8.74 -18.84
C LEU A 315 -3.36 -8.36 -20.32
N VAL A 316 -4.00 -7.26 -20.68
CA VAL A 316 -4.27 -6.86 -22.09
C VAL A 316 -3.01 -6.73 -22.93
N THR A 317 -1.88 -6.36 -22.33
CA THR A 317 -0.61 -6.18 -23.06
C THR A 317 0.23 -7.45 -23.17
N TYR A 318 -0.10 -8.50 -22.40
CA TYR A 318 0.75 -9.70 -22.34
C TYR A 318 0.69 -10.50 -23.63
N GLN A 319 1.86 -10.70 -24.22
CA GLN A 319 2.05 -11.72 -25.29
C GLN A 319 1.97 -13.11 -24.66
N ASN A 320 1.84 -14.17 -25.40
CA ASN A 320 1.71 -15.52 -24.84
C ASN A 320 0.78 -15.63 -23.61
N LEU A 321 -0.39 -15.02 -23.73
CA LEU A 321 -1.36 -14.90 -22.62
C LEU A 321 -1.68 -16.26 -21.96
N TYR A 322 -1.91 -17.31 -22.76
CA TYR A 322 -2.24 -18.63 -22.22
C TYR A 322 -1.09 -19.22 -21.41
N GLY A 323 0.14 -19.07 -21.85
CA GLY A 323 1.32 -19.46 -21.07
C GLY A 323 1.45 -18.65 -19.78
N THR A 324 1.12 -17.36 -19.82
CA THR A 324 1.08 -16.51 -18.61
C THR A 324 0.03 -17.00 -17.61
N LEU A 325 -1.20 -17.31 -18.07
CA LEU A 325 -2.24 -17.85 -17.19
C LEU A 325 -1.82 -19.18 -16.55
N GLU A 326 -1.24 -20.09 -17.35
CA GLU A 326 -0.72 -21.37 -16.86
C GLU A 326 0.41 -21.17 -15.84
N ARG A 327 1.33 -20.24 -16.09
CA ARG A 327 2.43 -19.94 -15.16
C ARG A 327 1.94 -19.35 -13.83
N ILE A 328 0.94 -18.47 -13.86
CA ILE A 328 0.30 -17.93 -12.65
C ILE A 328 -0.32 -19.06 -11.83
N LEU A 329 -1.02 -20.02 -12.46
CA LEU A 329 -1.57 -21.17 -11.75
C LEU A 329 -0.50 -22.10 -11.18
N CYS A 330 0.64 -22.25 -11.87
CA CYS A 330 1.80 -22.97 -11.32
C CYS A 330 2.35 -22.23 -10.09
N LEU A 331 2.52 -20.92 -10.17
CA LEU A 331 3.01 -20.09 -9.07
C LEU A 331 2.08 -20.17 -7.84
N LYS A 332 0.76 -20.14 -8.05
CA LYS A 332 -0.22 -20.38 -6.98
C LYS A 332 0.06 -21.69 -6.24
N LYS A 333 0.26 -22.79 -6.97
CA LYS A 333 0.53 -24.11 -6.37
C LYS A 333 1.90 -24.17 -5.69
N GLU A 334 2.93 -23.60 -6.30
CA GLU A 334 4.30 -23.58 -5.79
C GLU A 334 4.39 -22.80 -4.48
N GLN A 335 3.68 -21.67 -4.37
CA GLN A 335 3.75 -20.75 -3.24
C GLN A 335 2.62 -20.92 -2.22
N GLY A 336 1.54 -21.63 -2.56
CA GLY A 336 0.32 -21.65 -1.75
C GLY A 336 -0.44 -20.32 -1.74
N ALA A 337 -0.21 -19.47 -2.75
CA ALA A 337 -0.76 -18.12 -2.82
C ALA A 337 -2.23 -18.10 -3.20
N ARG A 338 -2.96 -17.03 -2.79
CA ARG A 338 -4.33 -16.75 -3.26
C ARG A 338 -4.30 -15.93 -4.53
N ILE A 339 -5.20 -16.22 -5.48
CA ILE A 339 -5.37 -15.41 -6.70
C ILE A 339 -6.61 -14.53 -6.58
N LEU A 340 -6.41 -13.22 -6.71
CA LEU A 340 -7.47 -12.21 -6.85
C LEU A 340 -7.51 -11.71 -8.30
N MET A 341 -8.63 -11.94 -9.00
CA MET A 341 -8.88 -11.39 -10.34
C MET A 341 -9.72 -10.12 -10.26
N LEU A 342 -9.26 -9.02 -10.87
CA LEU A 342 -9.92 -7.72 -10.90
C LEU A 342 -10.52 -7.48 -12.30
N LEU A 343 -11.83 -7.26 -12.40
CA LEU A 343 -12.54 -7.12 -13.67
C LEU A 343 -12.66 -5.65 -14.07
N HIS A 344 -11.57 -5.04 -14.48
CA HIS A 344 -11.55 -3.65 -14.94
C HIS A 344 -12.14 -3.49 -16.34
N ASP A 345 -12.17 -4.57 -17.11
CA ASP A 345 -12.70 -4.64 -18.46
C ASP A 345 -13.35 -6.02 -18.74
N PHE A 346 -13.55 -6.32 -19.99
CA PHE A 346 -14.13 -7.60 -20.42
C PHE A 346 -13.13 -8.50 -21.17
N PHE A 347 -11.83 -8.29 -20.95
CA PHE A 347 -10.80 -9.07 -21.61
C PHE A 347 -10.93 -10.57 -21.34
N ALA A 348 -11.28 -10.97 -20.14
CA ALA A 348 -11.55 -12.37 -19.83
C ALA A 348 -12.78 -12.96 -20.56
N LEU A 349 -13.68 -12.12 -21.06
CA LEU A 349 -14.82 -12.53 -21.89
C LEU A 349 -14.53 -12.53 -23.39
N CYS A 350 -13.75 -11.54 -23.83
CA CYS A 350 -13.49 -11.28 -25.23
C CYS A 350 -12.16 -10.55 -25.44
N PRO A 351 -11.31 -10.99 -26.39
CA PRO A 351 -10.06 -10.29 -26.67
C PRO A 351 -10.24 -8.87 -27.21
N ALA A 352 -11.46 -8.48 -27.61
CA ALA A 352 -11.80 -7.10 -27.98
C ALA A 352 -12.02 -6.18 -26.78
N VAL A 353 -11.87 -6.67 -25.57
CA VAL A 353 -11.85 -5.92 -24.29
C VAL A 353 -13.18 -5.24 -23.91
N ASN A 354 -13.89 -4.65 -24.86
CA ASN A 354 -15.02 -3.73 -24.62
C ASN A 354 -16.40 -4.29 -25.05
N LEU A 355 -16.47 -5.55 -25.51
CA LEU A 355 -17.69 -6.20 -26.01
C LEU A 355 -18.37 -5.45 -27.19
N ILE A 356 -17.60 -4.75 -27.99
CA ILE A 356 -18.03 -4.19 -29.26
C ILE A 356 -17.69 -5.22 -30.37
N ASP A 357 -18.68 -5.56 -31.20
CA ASP A 357 -18.51 -6.54 -32.28
C ASP A 357 -17.78 -5.97 -33.51
N ALA A 358 -17.55 -6.82 -34.52
CA ALA A 358 -16.86 -6.41 -35.74
C ALA A 358 -17.61 -5.34 -36.55
N GLN A 359 -18.89 -5.15 -36.26
CA GLN A 359 -19.77 -4.12 -36.89
C GLN A 359 -19.79 -2.83 -36.04
N GLY A 360 -19.04 -2.79 -34.94
CA GLY A 360 -18.99 -1.62 -34.07
C GLY A 360 -20.16 -1.49 -33.11
N LYS A 361 -20.91 -2.56 -32.82
CA LYS A 361 -22.06 -2.54 -31.91
C LYS A 361 -21.80 -3.32 -30.66
N TYR A 362 -22.37 -2.87 -29.54
CA TYR A 362 -22.36 -3.61 -28.29
C TYR A 362 -23.05 -4.98 -28.44
N CYS A 363 -22.31 -6.09 -28.21
CA CYS A 363 -22.81 -7.44 -28.48
C CYS A 363 -23.45 -8.13 -27.27
N GLY A 364 -23.33 -7.58 -26.07
CA GLY A 364 -23.96 -8.11 -24.85
C GLY A 364 -23.58 -9.55 -24.48
N VAL A 365 -22.36 -9.96 -24.73
CA VAL A 365 -21.86 -11.35 -24.57
C VAL A 365 -22.62 -12.33 -25.50
N GLY A 366 -22.19 -12.41 -26.76
CA GLY A 366 -22.71 -13.35 -27.74
C GLY A 366 -22.35 -14.82 -27.40
N SER A 367 -22.98 -15.78 -28.10
CA SER A 367 -22.57 -17.19 -28.03
C SER A 367 -21.15 -17.38 -28.59
N CYS A 368 -20.45 -18.42 -28.15
CA CYS A 368 -19.10 -18.73 -28.64
C CYS A 368 -19.03 -18.84 -30.17
N GLN A 369 -20.04 -19.41 -30.82
CA GLN A 369 -20.11 -19.55 -32.28
C GLN A 369 -20.22 -18.19 -33.00
N ILE A 370 -20.89 -17.20 -32.39
CA ILE A 370 -20.93 -15.83 -32.91
C ILE A 370 -19.57 -15.18 -32.70
N CYS A 371 -18.97 -15.38 -31.54
CA CYS A 371 -17.65 -14.82 -31.21
C CYS A 371 -16.54 -15.38 -32.12
N ASP A 372 -16.58 -16.66 -32.45
CA ASP A 372 -15.62 -17.29 -33.39
C ASP A 372 -15.62 -16.66 -34.79
N LYS A 373 -16.78 -16.10 -35.21
CA LYS A 373 -16.90 -15.34 -36.46
C LYS A 373 -16.52 -13.87 -36.32
N CYS A 374 -16.78 -13.30 -35.17
CA CYS A 374 -16.57 -11.87 -34.89
C CYS A 374 -15.08 -11.54 -34.65
N ILE A 375 -14.39 -12.35 -33.85
CA ILE A 375 -13.04 -12.04 -33.35
C ILE A 375 -12.02 -11.82 -34.46
N PRO A 376 -11.95 -12.66 -35.52
CA PRO A 376 -10.98 -12.47 -36.60
C PRO A 376 -11.10 -11.12 -37.34
N ASP A 377 -12.31 -10.62 -37.47
CA ASP A 377 -12.63 -9.38 -38.21
C ASP A 377 -12.77 -8.17 -37.28
N ASN A 378 -12.63 -8.36 -35.97
CA ASN A 378 -12.85 -7.30 -34.98
C ASN A 378 -11.62 -6.40 -34.84
N ARG A 379 -11.76 -5.12 -35.27
CA ARG A 379 -10.70 -4.13 -35.23
C ARG A 379 -10.26 -3.77 -33.78
N SER A 380 -11.10 -4.03 -32.79
CA SER A 380 -10.80 -3.79 -31.36
C SER A 380 -10.14 -4.99 -30.68
N ASN A 381 -9.80 -6.05 -31.44
CA ASN A 381 -9.11 -7.21 -30.89
C ASN A 381 -7.70 -6.83 -30.42
N ALA A 382 -7.46 -6.86 -29.11
CA ALA A 382 -6.17 -6.55 -28.52
C ALA A 382 -5.12 -7.66 -28.70
N CYS A 383 -5.59 -8.89 -29.01
CA CYS A 383 -4.74 -10.08 -29.14
C CYS A 383 -5.00 -10.76 -30.49
N THR A 384 -4.32 -10.33 -31.53
CA THR A 384 -4.48 -10.84 -32.91
C THR A 384 -4.15 -12.34 -33.07
N GLU A 385 -3.41 -12.93 -32.14
CA GLU A 385 -3.01 -14.34 -32.15
C GLU A 385 -4.15 -15.32 -31.81
N TYR A 386 -5.25 -14.82 -31.23
CA TYR A 386 -6.33 -15.65 -30.68
C TYR A 386 -7.65 -15.44 -31.45
N GLY A 387 -7.80 -16.20 -32.52
CA GLY A 387 -8.97 -16.10 -33.41
C GLY A 387 -10.25 -16.79 -32.96
N SER A 388 -10.24 -17.53 -31.84
CA SER A 388 -11.39 -18.34 -31.38
C SER A 388 -11.92 -17.87 -30.03
N GLY A 389 -13.17 -17.39 -30.02
CA GLY A 389 -13.90 -17.06 -28.81
C GLY A 389 -14.20 -18.27 -27.94
N THR A 390 -14.41 -19.43 -28.56
CA THR A 390 -14.61 -20.70 -27.85
C THR A 390 -13.37 -21.08 -27.05
N LEU A 391 -12.19 -21.05 -27.66
CA LEU A 391 -10.93 -21.36 -26.99
C LEU A 391 -10.63 -20.31 -25.90
N TRP A 392 -10.82 -19.02 -26.22
CA TRP A 392 -10.63 -17.92 -25.29
C TRP A 392 -11.44 -18.11 -24.00
N ARG A 393 -12.75 -18.29 -24.12
CA ARG A 393 -13.60 -18.49 -22.95
C ARG A 393 -13.32 -19.77 -22.21
N ARG A 394 -12.90 -20.84 -22.87
CA ARG A 394 -12.48 -22.07 -22.20
C ARG A 394 -11.25 -21.84 -21.32
N LYS A 395 -10.21 -21.19 -21.86
CA LYS A 395 -8.96 -20.92 -21.12
C LYS A 395 -9.19 -19.97 -19.95
N PHE A 396 -9.95 -18.89 -20.14
CA PHE A 396 -10.31 -18.01 -19.03
C PHE A 396 -11.22 -18.68 -18.01
N ARG A 397 -12.18 -19.51 -18.44
CA ARG A 397 -12.99 -20.29 -17.50
C ARG A 397 -12.13 -21.21 -16.62
N GLU A 398 -11.17 -21.94 -17.22
CA GLU A 398 -10.23 -22.76 -16.48
C GLU A 398 -9.43 -21.94 -15.46
N PHE A 399 -9.00 -20.73 -15.82
CA PHE A 399 -8.30 -19.81 -14.94
C PHE A 399 -9.20 -19.27 -13.82
N LEU A 400 -10.38 -18.74 -14.16
CA LEU A 400 -11.33 -18.14 -13.22
C LEU A 400 -11.82 -19.14 -12.15
N LEU A 401 -12.00 -20.40 -12.50
CA LEU A 401 -12.35 -21.46 -11.55
C LEU A 401 -11.22 -21.77 -10.55
N ASN A 402 -9.99 -21.37 -10.83
CA ASN A 402 -8.84 -21.50 -9.95
C ASN A 402 -8.48 -20.20 -9.20
N CYS A 403 -9.20 -19.09 -9.47
CA CYS A 403 -9.08 -17.88 -8.67
C CYS A 403 -9.79 -18.06 -7.33
N ASP A 404 -9.22 -17.53 -6.26
CA ASP A 404 -9.83 -17.58 -4.93
C ASP A 404 -10.89 -16.48 -4.78
N GLU A 405 -10.72 -15.38 -5.51
CA GLU A 405 -11.66 -14.27 -5.52
C GLU A 405 -11.67 -13.59 -6.89
N ILE A 406 -12.85 -13.19 -7.35
CA ILE A 406 -13.04 -12.38 -8.56
C ILE A 406 -13.85 -11.14 -8.17
N ARG A 407 -13.32 -9.94 -8.43
CA ARG A 407 -14.00 -8.67 -8.14
C ARG A 407 -14.51 -8.01 -9.40
N ALA A 408 -15.82 -7.85 -9.46
CA ALA A 408 -16.47 -6.93 -10.39
C ALA A 408 -16.73 -5.60 -9.69
N PHE A 409 -16.72 -4.51 -10.44
CA PHE A 409 -16.89 -3.17 -9.89
C PHE A 409 -18.31 -2.59 -10.09
N SER A 410 -19.19 -3.37 -10.71
CA SER A 410 -20.62 -3.06 -10.88
C SER A 410 -21.45 -4.34 -11.02
N ASP A 411 -22.75 -4.25 -10.70
CA ASP A 411 -23.70 -5.34 -10.90
C ASP A 411 -23.84 -5.72 -12.36
N ASP A 412 -23.75 -4.75 -13.27
CA ASP A 412 -23.82 -4.99 -14.72
C ASP A 412 -22.64 -5.87 -15.19
N THR A 413 -21.42 -5.53 -14.77
CA THR A 413 -20.23 -6.35 -15.04
C THR A 413 -20.40 -7.77 -14.52
N ALA A 414 -20.83 -7.93 -13.26
CA ALA A 414 -21.06 -9.24 -12.66
C ALA A 414 -22.11 -10.07 -13.42
N LYS A 415 -23.21 -9.44 -13.88
CA LYS A 415 -24.24 -10.12 -14.71
C LYS A 415 -23.69 -10.61 -16.03
N LEU A 416 -22.85 -9.81 -16.70
CA LEU A 416 -22.22 -10.21 -17.96
C LEU A 416 -21.26 -11.39 -17.79
N PHE A 417 -20.46 -11.37 -16.71
CA PHE A 417 -19.57 -12.49 -16.38
C PHE A 417 -20.34 -13.75 -16.00
N LYS A 418 -21.37 -13.66 -15.17
CA LYS A 418 -22.24 -14.81 -14.82
C LYS A 418 -22.97 -15.39 -16.02
N LYS A 419 -23.34 -14.55 -17.01
CA LYS A 419 -23.91 -15.02 -18.26
C LYS A 419 -22.93 -15.88 -19.07
N ALA A 420 -21.64 -15.49 -19.10
CA ALA A 420 -20.59 -16.20 -19.82
C ALA A 420 -20.06 -17.44 -19.06
N TYR A 421 -19.98 -17.34 -17.73
CA TYR A 421 -19.39 -18.30 -16.83
C TYR A 421 -20.35 -18.60 -15.65
N PRO A 422 -21.45 -19.33 -15.90
CA PRO A 422 -22.49 -19.55 -14.88
C PRO A 422 -22.05 -20.40 -13.69
N ASP A 423 -20.93 -21.09 -13.82
CA ASP A 423 -20.33 -21.95 -12.81
C ASP A 423 -19.16 -21.31 -12.05
N VAL A 424 -18.90 -20.03 -12.27
CA VAL A 424 -17.95 -19.25 -11.45
C VAL A 424 -18.71 -18.63 -10.27
N TYR A 425 -18.43 -19.08 -9.05
CA TYR A 425 -19.21 -18.73 -7.83
C TYR A 425 -18.56 -17.62 -7.01
N ASN A 426 -17.24 -17.51 -7.05
CA ASN A 426 -16.42 -16.59 -6.26
C ASN A 426 -16.33 -15.17 -6.85
N LEU A 427 -17.36 -14.75 -7.56
CA LEU A 427 -17.48 -13.42 -8.17
C LEU A 427 -18.31 -12.51 -7.26
N HIS A 428 -17.65 -11.46 -6.77
CA HIS A 428 -18.19 -10.47 -5.86
C HIS A 428 -18.21 -9.07 -6.48
N VAL A 429 -19.18 -8.25 -6.07
CA VAL A 429 -19.28 -6.86 -6.54
C VAL A 429 -18.77 -5.93 -5.46
N ILE A 430 -17.56 -5.40 -5.65
CA ILE A 430 -16.92 -4.45 -4.74
C ILE A 430 -16.55 -3.20 -5.54
N PRO A 431 -17.37 -2.12 -5.49
CA PRO A 431 -17.12 -0.92 -6.27
C PRO A 431 -15.77 -0.26 -5.95
N HIS A 432 -15.19 0.44 -6.93
CA HIS A 432 -14.05 1.32 -6.66
C HIS A 432 -14.43 2.42 -5.67
N ALA A 433 -13.45 2.89 -4.90
CA ALA A 433 -13.57 4.17 -4.22
C ALA A 433 -13.66 5.30 -5.26
N PRO A 434 -14.78 6.04 -5.33
CA PRO A 434 -14.90 7.09 -6.34
C PRO A 434 -13.92 8.23 -6.05
N HIS A 435 -13.35 8.80 -7.10
CA HIS A 435 -12.68 10.09 -7.01
C HIS A 435 -13.73 11.20 -7.08
N TYR A 436 -13.76 12.05 -6.07
CA TYR A 436 -14.71 13.15 -6.01
C TYR A 436 -14.01 14.47 -6.28
N LEU A 437 -14.65 15.27 -7.11
CA LEU A 437 -14.30 16.65 -7.37
C LEU A 437 -15.18 17.58 -6.52
N PRO A 438 -14.70 18.80 -6.19
CA PRO A 438 -15.48 19.76 -5.44
C PRO A 438 -16.76 20.12 -6.19
N ALA A 439 -17.84 20.28 -5.46
CA ALA A 439 -19.11 20.71 -6.00
C ALA A 439 -19.00 22.13 -6.60
N VAL A 440 -19.62 22.32 -7.77
CA VAL A 440 -19.53 23.57 -8.53
C VAL A 440 -20.77 24.40 -8.32
N LYS A 441 -20.60 25.67 -7.94
CA LYS A 441 -21.69 26.66 -7.91
C LYS A 441 -21.77 27.37 -9.26
N LYS A 442 -22.68 26.94 -10.12
CA LYS A 442 -23.02 27.66 -11.34
C LYS A 442 -24.13 28.67 -11.04
N VAL A 443 -23.87 29.95 -11.26
CA VAL A 443 -24.91 30.99 -11.30
C VAL A 443 -25.43 30.99 -12.72
N ARG A 444 -26.75 30.77 -12.91
CA ARG A 444 -27.38 30.81 -14.22
C ARG A 444 -27.10 32.15 -14.89
N LYS A 445 -26.44 32.12 -16.05
CA LYS A 445 -26.37 33.27 -16.94
C LYS A 445 -27.68 33.39 -17.71
N THR A 446 -28.01 34.58 -18.10
CA THR A 446 -29.21 34.91 -18.88
C THR A 446 -29.15 34.46 -20.35
N THR A 447 -28.21 33.61 -20.73
CA THR A 447 -28.07 33.07 -22.10
C THR A 447 -29.00 31.88 -22.28
N GLU A 448 -29.74 31.84 -23.40
CA GLU A 448 -30.67 30.75 -23.77
C GLU A 448 -29.93 29.51 -24.29
N THR A 449 -28.66 29.61 -24.63
CA THR A 449 -27.86 28.52 -25.19
C THR A 449 -27.64 27.40 -24.18
N PHE A 450 -28.01 26.16 -24.55
CA PHE A 450 -27.79 24.97 -23.73
C PHE A 450 -26.43 24.32 -24.03
N ASN A 451 -25.52 24.30 -23.04
CA ASN A 451 -24.18 23.76 -23.19
C ASN A 451 -24.10 22.33 -22.61
N ILE A 452 -23.95 21.35 -23.49
CA ILE A 452 -23.75 19.95 -23.14
C ILE A 452 -22.26 19.70 -22.96
N GLY A 453 -21.87 19.32 -21.73
CA GLY A 453 -20.48 18.94 -21.37
C GLY A 453 -20.18 17.49 -21.72
N LEU A 454 -19.00 17.26 -22.22
CA LEU A 454 -18.37 15.95 -22.44
C LEU A 454 -17.04 15.96 -21.68
N ILE A 455 -16.54 14.79 -21.25
CA ILE A 455 -15.31 14.72 -20.43
C ILE A 455 -14.47 13.50 -20.80
N GLY A 456 -13.15 13.72 -20.90
CA GLY A 456 -12.14 12.68 -21.15
C GLY A 456 -11.61 12.65 -22.58
N VAL A 457 -11.04 11.51 -22.97
CA VAL A 457 -10.58 11.27 -24.34
C VAL A 457 -11.76 10.68 -25.12
N LEU A 458 -12.28 11.44 -26.05
CA LEU A 458 -13.40 11.05 -26.89
C LEU A 458 -12.91 10.17 -28.04
N CYS A 459 -13.06 8.87 -27.89
CA CYS A 459 -12.72 7.86 -28.89
C CYS A 459 -13.98 7.08 -29.30
N TYR A 460 -13.84 6.15 -30.25
CA TYR A 460 -14.96 5.35 -30.73
C TYR A 460 -15.81 4.74 -29.61
N LYS A 461 -15.17 3.97 -28.68
CA LYS A 461 -15.85 3.33 -27.55
C LYS A 461 -16.48 4.31 -26.56
N LYS A 462 -15.95 5.52 -26.47
CA LYS A 462 -16.48 6.61 -25.64
C LYS A 462 -17.52 7.46 -26.35
N GLY A 463 -18.02 6.99 -27.51
CA GLY A 463 -19.15 7.60 -28.23
C GLY A 463 -18.79 8.72 -29.19
N LEU A 464 -17.60 8.70 -29.78
CA LEU A 464 -17.21 9.68 -30.80
C LEU A 464 -18.24 9.81 -31.92
N GLU A 465 -18.75 8.70 -32.48
CA GLU A 465 -19.73 8.72 -33.54
C GLU A 465 -21.11 9.27 -33.09
N VAL A 466 -21.50 8.99 -31.85
CA VAL A 466 -22.70 9.58 -31.23
C VAL A 466 -22.56 11.10 -31.16
N VAL A 467 -21.39 11.61 -30.74
CA VAL A 467 -21.14 13.06 -30.65
C VAL A 467 -21.10 13.71 -32.02
N LYS A 468 -20.50 13.07 -33.03
CA LYS A 468 -20.52 13.57 -34.42
C LYS A 468 -21.94 13.66 -34.96
N ALA A 469 -22.73 12.59 -34.78
CA ALA A 469 -24.15 12.58 -35.21
C ALA A 469 -24.95 13.65 -34.47
N LEU A 470 -24.71 13.83 -33.18
CA LEU A 470 -25.38 14.87 -32.37
C LEU A 470 -25.03 16.28 -32.85
N ALA A 471 -23.74 16.54 -33.14
CA ALA A 471 -23.28 17.81 -33.70
C ALA A 471 -23.97 18.12 -35.04
N GLY A 472 -24.00 17.16 -35.99
CA GLY A 472 -24.66 17.29 -37.25
C GLY A 472 -26.17 17.57 -37.12
N TYR A 473 -26.85 16.88 -36.18
CA TYR A 473 -28.27 17.11 -35.93
C TYR A 473 -28.55 18.53 -35.37
N ILE A 474 -27.72 18.98 -34.40
CA ILE A 474 -27.84 20.33 -33.83
C ILE A 474 -27.68 21.40 -34.91
N GLU A 475 -26.74 21.23 -35.83
CA GLU A 475 -26.53 22.15 -36.96
C GLU A 475 -27.68 22.13 -37.95
N GLU A 476 -28.13 20.96 -38.39
CA GLU A 476 -29.22 20.81 -39.35
C GLU A 476 -30.51 21.46 -38.82
N LYS A 477 -30.83 21.21 -37.55
CA LYS A 477 -32.04 21.78 -36.93
C LYS A 477 -31.85 23.20 -36.40
N LYS A 478 -30.65 23.77 -36.49
CA LYS A 478 -30.30 25.12 -35.99
C LYS A 478 -30.67 25.32 -34.52
N LEU A 479 -30.40 24.32 -33.69
CA LEU A 479 -30.75 24.36 -32.28
C LEU A 479 -29.73 25.24 -31.52
N ASP A 480 -30.20 25.98 -30.50
CA ASP A 480 -29.34 26.75 -29.62
C ASP A 480 -28.71 25.86 -28.56
N VAL A 481 -27.91 24.88 -29.02
CA VAL A 481 -27.20 23.89 -28.24
C VAL A 481 -25.71 23.89 -28.64
N ARG A 482 -24.82 23.72 -27.68
CA ARG A 482 -23.40 23.60 -27.91
C ARG A 482 -22.85 22.36 -27.21
N LEU A 483 -21.81 21.72 -27.83
CA LEU A 483 -21.09 20.60 -27.29
C LEU A 483 -19.69 21.05 -26.80
N ARG A 484 -19.41 20.86 -25.54
CA ARG A 484 -18.20 21.33 -24.85
C ARG A 484 -17.40 20.12 -24.28
N LEU A 485 -16.32 19.72 -24.95
CA LEU A 485 -15.47 18.64 -24.48
C LEU A 485 -14.35 19.17 -23.56
N ILE A 486 -14.38 18.77 -22.29
CA ILE A 486 -13.22 18.87 -21.41
C ILE A 486 -12.33 17.66 -21.72
N GLY A 487 -11.32 17.86 -22.55
CA GLY A 487 -10.49 16.77 -23.03
C GLY A 487 -10.10 16.90 -24.49
N THR A 488 -9.76 15.76 -25.08
CA THR A 488 -9.34 15.65 -26.48
C THR A 488 -10.18 14.62 -27.21
N SER A 489 -10.32 14.79 -28.53
CA SER A 489 -10.93 13.80 -29.43
C SER A 489 -9.85 13.11 -30.26
N ASP A 490 -9.98 11.80 -30.48
CA ASP A 490 -9.06 11.04 -31.35
C ASP A 490 -9.16 11.48 -32.83
N GLU A 491 -10.32 11.99 -33.22
CA GLU A 491 -10.56 12.54 -34.56
C GLU A 491 -11.08 13.97 -34.47
N GLU A 492 -10.80 14.77 -35.49
CA GLU A 492 -11.31 16.13 -35.60
C GLU A 492 -12.84 16.13 -35.83
N ILE A 493 -13.58 16.92 -35.04
CA ILE A 493 -15.00 17.15 -35.21
C ILE A 493 -15.16 18.56 -35.79
N GLY A 494 -15.22 18.61 -37.13
CA GLY A 494 -15.31 19.87 -37.88
C GLY A 494 -16.68 20.55 -37.80
N SER A 495 -17.16 20.84 -36.58
CA SER A 495 -18.50 21.41 -36.36
C SER A 495 -18.44 22.70 -35.55
N PRO A 496 -19.10 23.78 -35.97
CA PRO A 496 -19.12 25.05 -35.23
C PRO A 496 -19.83 24.98 -33.89
N VAL A 497 -20.65 23.92 -33.66
CA VAL A 497 -21.31 23.72 -32.37
C VAL A 497 -20.46 22.94 -31.38
N PHE A 498 -19.31 22.42 -31.77
CA PHE A 498 -18.40 21.65 -30.97
C PHE A 498 -17.13 22.44 -30.59
N SER A 499 -16.66 22.28 -29.39
CA SER A 499 -15.32 22.77 -28.95
C SER A 499 -14.71 21.83 -27.94
N GLN A 500 -13.36 21.85 -27.85
CA GLN A 500 -12.61 21.07 -26.89
C GLN A 500 -11.52 21.90 -26.18
N THR A 501 -11.22 21.56 -24.91
CA THR A 501 -10.23 22.29 -24.10
C THR A 501 -8.80 21.81 -24.32
N GLY A 502 -8.60 20.58 -24.81
CA GLY A 502 -7.31 19.92 -24.84
C GLY A 502 -7.05 19.08 -23.57
N ARG A 503 -5.78 18.67 -23.36
CA ARG A 503 -5.36 17.88 -22.19
C ARG A 503 -5.61 18.67 -20.90
N TYR A 504 -6.00 17.99 -19.85
CA TYR A 504 -6.32 18.55 -18.55
C TYR A 504 -5.89 17.61 -17.42
N THR A 505 -5.75 18.15 -16.23
CA THR A 505 -5.65 17.38 -14.99
C THR A 505 -7.04 17.23 -14.35
N ARG A 506 -7.23 16.20 -13.53
CA ARG A 506 -8.50 15.95 -12.85
C ARG A 506 -8.97 17.16 -12.02
N GLU A 507 -8.05 17.80 -11.34
CA GLU A 507 -8.28 18.94 -10.46
C GLU A 507 -8.78 20.17 -11.22
N GLU A 508 -8.52 20.27 -12.52
CA GLU A 508 -8.96 21.38 -13.36
C GLU A 508 -10.41 21.23 -13.85
N ILE A 509 -11.00 20.03 -13.77
CA ILE A 509 -12.35 19.76 -14.32
C ILE A 509 -13.39 20.73 -13.78
N PRO A 510 -13.49 21.04 -12.47
CA PRO A 510 -14.50 21.97 -11.95
C PRO A 510 -14.35 23.38 -12.53
N ARG A 511 -13.11 23.87 -12.64
CA ARG A 511 -12.82 25.20 -13.24
C ARG A 511 -13.18 25.22 -14.72
N LEU A 512 -12.77 24.21 -15.48
CA LEU A 512 -13.05 24.10 -16.91
C LEU A 512 -14.56 23.97 -17.18
N ALA A 513 -15.30 23.24 -16.32
CA ALA A 513 -16.75 23.13 -16.43
C ALA A 513 -17.46 24.49 -16.30
N LEU A 514 -16.96 25.35 -15.42
CA LEU A 514 -17.45 26.73 -15.28
C LEU A 514 -17.05 27.61 -16.47
N GLU A 515 -15.81 27.58 -16.90
CA GLU A 515 -15.30 28.36 -18.03
C GLU A 515 -16.00 28.04 -19.34
N GLN A 516 -16.32 26.74 -19.55
CA GLN A 516 -17.08 26.28 -20.71
C GLN A 516 -18.62 26.49 -20.55
N ASP A 517 -19.05 27.08 -19.46
CA ASP A 517 -20.45 27.38 -19.13
C ASP A 517 -21.39 26.16 -19.26
N ILE A 518 -20.88 24.95 -18.85
CA ILE A 518 -21.62 23.69 -19.01
C ILE A 518 -22.87 23.69 -18.14
N ASP A 519 -24.02 23.27 -18.74
CA ASP A 519 -25.31 23.15 -18.08
C ASP A 519 -25.62 21.72 -17.63
N MET A 520 -25.24 20.74 -18.44
CA MET A 520 -25.47 19.32 -18.17
C MET A 520 -24.39 18.49 -18.87
N PHE A 521 -23.94 17.43 -18.24
CA PHE A 521 -22.98 16.48 -18.86
C PHE A 521 -23.71 15.34 -19.57
N LEU A 522 -23.07 14.84 -20.64
CA LEU A 522 -23.42 13.61 -21.33
C LEU A 522 -22.21 12.66 -21.29
N ILE A 523 -22.40 11.41 -20.86
CA ILE A 523 -21.44 10.32 -21.04
C ILE A 523 -21.99 9.41 -22.16
N PRO A 524 -21.48 9.58 -23.39
CA PRO A 524 -22.00 8.90 -24.57
C PRO A 524 -21.36 7.54 -24.83
N SER A 525 -20.79 6.88 -23.80
CA SER A 525 -20.11 5.59 -23.94
C SER A 525 -21.03 4.53 -24.54
N VAL A 526 -20.60 3.91 -25.63
CA VAL A 526 -21.36 2.86 -26.35
C VAL A 526 -20.99 1.44 -25.89
N TRP A 527 -20.07 1.30 -24.93
CA TRP A 527 -19.71 0.05 -24.32
C TRP A 527 -20.06 0.02 -22.83
N PRO A 528 -20.24 -1.14 -22.22
CA PRO A 528 -20.62 -1.25 -20.82
C PRO A 528 -19.44 -0.97 -19.89
N GLU A 529 -19.10 0.29 -19.64
CA GLU A 529 -18.05 0.62 -18.69
C GLU A 529 -18.24 -0.14 -17.38
N THR A 530 -17.15 -0.72 -16.87
CA THR A 530 -17.19 -1.54 -15.67
C THR A 530 -17.34 -0.73 -14.39
N PHE A 531 -16.88 0.55 -14.41
CA PHE A 531 -17.04 1.49 -13.30
C PHE A 531 -17.37 2.92 -13.75
N SER A 532 -16.56 3.58 -14.58
CA SER A 532 -16.66 4.99 -15.02
C SER A 532 -16.37 6.02 -13.92
N TYR A 533 -15.11 6.39 -13.79
CA TYR A 533 -14.70 7.48 -12.90
C TYR A 533 -15.37 8.82 -13.26
N THR A 534 -15.49 9.12 -14.56
CA THR A 534 -16.11 10.35 -15.05
C THR A 534 -17.56 10.50 -14.58
N THR A 535 -18.32 9.40 -14.48
CA THR A 535 -19.67 9.43 -13.88
C THR A 535 -19.61 9.92 -12.43
N SER A 536 -18.66 9.43 -11.63
CA SER A 536 -18.51 9.84 -10.24
C SER A 536 -18.04 11.28 -10.12
N GLU A 537 -17.14 11.71 -10.98
CA GLU A 537 -16.62 13.08 -11.04
C GLU A 537 -17.76 14.09 -11.32
N VAL A 538 -18.60 13.82 -12.33
CA VAL A 538 -19.74 14.69 -12.66
C VAL A 538 -20.79 14.72 -11.54
N ILE A 539 -21.12 13.56 -10.95
CA ILE A 539 -22.06 13.48 -9.83
C ILE A 539 -21.52 14.28 -8.63
N SER A 540 -20.23 14.17 -8.31
CA SER A 540 -19.63 14.88 -7.19
C SER A 540 -19.62 16.40 -7.38
N MET A 541 -19.46 16.86 -8.62
CA MET A 541 -19.57 18.28 -8.96
C MET A 541 -21.01 18.81 -8.88
N GLY A 542 -22.02 17.93 -8.77
CA GLY A 542 -23.43 18.28 -8.66
C GLY A 542 -24.10 18.62 -10.00
N TYR A 543 -23.46 18.39 -11.14
CA TYR A 543 -24.05 18.65 -12.45
C TYR A 543 -25.14 17.63 -12.82
N PRO A 544 -26.20 18.06 -13.54
CA PRO A 544 -27.06 17.10 -14.19
C PRO A 544 -26.27 16.24 -15.17
N LEU A 545 -26.60 14.93 -15.21
CA LEU A 545 -25.87 13.95 -15.99
C LEU A 545 -26.78 13.04 -16.78
N ALA A 546 -26.55 12.97 -18.08
CA ALA A 546 -27.16 11.98 -18.97
C ALA A 546 -26.16 10.88 -19.33
N VAL A 547 -26.67 9.65 -19.43
CA VAL A 547 -25.86 8.48 -19.85
C VAL A 547 -26.67 7.63 -20.84
N LEU A 548 -25.99 6.95 -21.75
CA LEU A 548 -26.60 5.92 -22.59
C LEU A 548 -27.00 4.70 -21.72
N PRO A 549 -27.98 3.88 -22.15
CA PRO A 549 -28.57 2.81 -21.34
C PRO A 549 -27.66 1.56 -21.26
N VAL A 550 -26.36 1.70 -20.97
CA VAL A 550 -25.39 0.63 -20.97
C VAL A 550 -24.35 0.79 -19.85
N GLY A 551 -24.03 -0.31 -19.18
CA GLY A 551 -22.92 -0.42 -18.23
C GLY A 551 -23.14 0.20 -16.85
N ALA A 552 -22.08 0.25 -16.08
CA ALA A 552 -22.06 0.77 -14.71
C ALA A 552 -22.56 2.23 -14.55
N PRO A 553 -22.39 3.15 -15.50
CA PRO A 553 -22.95 4.50 -15.39
C PRO A 553 -24.46 4.52 -15.10
N VAL A 554 -25.21 3.59 -15.70
CA VAL A 554 -26.67 3.49 -15.54
C VAL A 554 -27.08 3.23 -14.09
N GLU A 555 -26.36 2.36 -13.38
CA GLU A 555 -26.68 2.00 -11.99
C GLU A 555 -26.60 3.19 -11.05
N ARG A 556 -25.58 4.04 -11.24
CA ARG A 556 -25.36 5.22 -10.42
C ARG A 556 -26.28 6.37 -10.79
N VAL A 557 -26.46 6.60 -12.07
CA VAL A 557 -27.33 7.69 -12.58
C VAL A 557 -28.79 7.47 -12.21
N LYS A 558 -29.29 6.22 -12.17
CA LYS A 558 -30.62 5.89 -11.67
C LYS A 558 -30.86 6.29 -10.21
N ARG A 559 -29.80 6.31 -9.38
CA ARG A 559 -29.85 6.71 -7.96
C ARG A 559 -29.57 8.21 -7.75
N TYR A 560 -29.18 8.91 -8.80
CA TYR A 560 -28.83 10.33 -8.74
C TYR A 560 -30.05 11.20 -9.09
N SER A 561 -30.43 12.12 -8.20
CA SER A 561 -31.63 12.96 -8.36
C SER A 561 -31.63 13.86 -9.62
N ARG A 562 -30.45 14.13 -10.19
CA ARG A 562 -30.21 14.90 -11.41
C ARG A 562 -29.73 14.04 -12.56
N GLY A 563 -29.94 12.72 -12.44
CA GLY A 563 -29.52 11.73 -13.43
C GLY A 563 -30.59 11.47 -14.49
N LEU A 564 -30.13 11.20 -15.70
CA LEU A 564 -30.96 10.82 -16.82
C LEU A 564 -30.34 9.59 -17.52
N VAL A 565 -31.07 8.49 -17.57
CA VAL A 565 -30.73 7.38 -18.44
C VAL A 565 -31.51 7.55 -19.73
N LEU A 566 -30.83 7.82 -20.84
CA LEU A 566 -31.40 8.03 -22.17
C LEU A 566 -32.05 6.76 -22.70
N LYS A 567 -33.02 6.87 -23.56
CA LYS A 567 -33.68 5.73 -24.19
C LYS A 567 -32.78 5.04 -25.21
N ASN A 568 -32.04 5.81 -25.98
CA ASN A 568 -31.10 5.31 -27.01
C ASN A 568 -30.12 6.42 -27.42
N GLU A 569 -29.29 6.12 -28.40
CA GLU A 569 -28.22 6.97 -28.93
C GLU A 569 -28.64 7.94 -30.04
N GLN A 570 -29.93 7.99 -30.38
CA GLN A 570 -30.43 8.86 -31.48
C GLN A 570 -30.34 10.34 -31.07
N PRO A 571 -29.77 11.20 -31.93
CA PRO A 571 -29.55 12.62 -31.61
C PRO A 571 -30.83 13.36 -31.17
N GLU A 572 -31.97 13.09 -31.81
CA GLU A 572 -33.23 13.69 -31.45
C GLU A 572 -33.61 13.40 -30.01
N ASN A 573 -33.50 12.13 -29.60
CA ASN A 573 -33.90 11.71 -28.28
C ASN A 573 -32.94 12.28 -27.23
N ILE A 574 -31.63 12.29 -27.54
CA ILE A 574 -30.61 12.88 -26.62
C ILE A 574 -30.94 14.33 -26.33
N VAL A 575 -31.15 15.14 -27.36
CA VAL A 575 -31.41 16.58 -27.19
C VAL A 575 -32.77 16.80 -26.49
N GLU A 576 -33.84 16.12 -26.90
CA GLU A 576 -35.16 16.28 -26.32
C GLU A 576 -35.21 15.91 -24.83
N GLU A 577 -34.67 14.74 -24.50
CA GLU A 577 -34.68 14.24 -23.12
C GLU A 577 -33.79 15.08 -22.20
N MET A 578 -32.59 15.49 -22.67
CA MET A 578 -31.68 16.36 -21.90
C MET A 578 -32.29 17.75 -21.68
N LEU A 579 -32.87 18.38 -22.71
CA LEU A 579 -33.56 19.67 -22.57
C LEU A 579 -34.77 19.57 -21.65
N SER A 580 -35.52 18.47 -21.70
CA SER A 580 -36.67 18.23 -20.82
C SER A 580 -36.23 18.16 -19.35
N LEU A 581 -35.14 17.42 -19.04
CA LEU A 581 -34.60 17.38 -17.67
C LEU A 581 -34.08 18.76 -17.24
N TRP A 582 -33.32 19.45 -18.10
CA TRP A 582 -32.75 20.76 -17.79
C TRP A 582 -33.84 21.79 -17.46
N LYS A 583 -34.94 21.81 -18.23
CA LYS A 583 -36.10 22.66 -17.97
C LYS A 583 -36.80 22.31 -16.65
N LYS A 584 -36.91 21.01 -16.29
CA LYS A 584 -37.49 20.56 -15.02
C LYS A 584 -36.67 20.99 -13.82
N LEU A 585 -35.37 21.00 -13.97
CA LEU A 585 -34.46 21.44 -12.92
C LEU A 585 -34.44 22.95 -12.72
N ASP A 586 -35.23 23.71 -13.55
CA ASP A 586 -35.54 25.14 -13.48
C ASP A 586 -34.33 26.03 -13.19
N GLY A 587 -33.17 25.64 -13.67
CA GLY A 587 -31.93 26.39 -13.49
C GLY A 587 -31.62 26.78 -12.04
N HIS A 588 -32.21 26.10 -11.06
CA HIS A 588 -31.97 26.34 -9.65
C HIS A 588 -30.48 26.23 -9.32
N LYS A 589 -30.03 27.12 -8.43
CA LYS A 589 -28.72 27.03 -7.82
C LYS A 589 -28.50 25.57 -7.36
N LEU A 590 -27.50 24.93 -7.92
CA LEU A 590 -27.10 23.60 -7.46
C LEU A 590 -26.77 23.72 -5.98
N PRO A 591 -27.45 23.01 -5.05
CA PRO A 591 -26.95 22.95 -3.69
C PRO A 591 -25.52 22.41 -3.77
N VAL A 592 -24.58 23.12 -3.17
CA VAL A 592 -23.20 22.65 -3.04
C VAL A 592 -23.24 21.59 -1.96
N GLU A 593 -23.57 20.37 -2.30
CA GLU A 593 -23.31 19.25 -1.42
C GLU A 593 -21.83 18.91 -1.54
N LYS A 594 -21.02 19.47 -0.63
CA LYS A 594 -19.72 18.90 -0.31
C LYS A 594 -20.03 17.50 0.21
N ARG A 595 -19.35 16.46 -0.28
CA ARG A 595 -19.53 15.10 0.21
C ARG A 595 -18.18 14.41 0.35
N LYS A 596 -17.17 15.15 0.79
CA LYS A 596 -15.83 14.63 0.98
C LYS A 596 -15.41 14.78 2.44
N ILE A 597 -14.97 13.69 3.04
CA ILE A 597 -14.54 13.64 4.44
C ILE A 597 -13.04 13.35 4.48
N LEU A 598 -12.29 14.16 5.22
CA LEU A 598 -10.88 13.93 5.48
C LEU A 598 -10.70 13.15 6.77
N PHE A 599 -10.02 12.02 6.71
CA PHE A 599 -9.52 11.32 7.88
C PHE A 599 -8.06 11.65 8.11
N VAL A 600 -7.70 11.95 9.34
CA VAL A 600 -6.32 12.21 9.77
C VAL A 600 -6.00 11.28 10.93
N GLY A 601 -4.83 10.65 10.92
CA GLY A 601 -4.41 9.74 11.98
C GLY A 601 -2.90 9.52 11.98
N GLU A 602 -2.42 8.71 12.90
CA GLU A 602 -1.02 8.27 12.92
C GLU A 602 -0.79 7.24 11.79
N GLU A 603 -0.48 6.02 12.11
CA GLU A 603 -0.36 4.95 11.13
C GLU A 603 -1.65 4.13 11.01
N ILE A 604 -1.87 3.52 9.84
CA ILE A 604 -2.91 2.51 9.72
C ILE A 604 -2.47 1.27 10.49
N SER A 605 -3.12 1.03 11.62
CA SER A 605 -2.91 -0.11 12.50
C SER A 605 -4.04 -1.13 12.36
N PHE A 606 -3.92 -2.25 13.06
CA PHE A 606 -4.99 -3.25 13.16
C PHE A 606 -6.33 -2.65 13.64
N ALA A 607 -6.29 -1.71 14.58
CA ALA A 607 -7.47 -1.03 15.10
C ALA A 607 -8.06 0.00 14.14
N SER A 608 -7.23 0.72 13.39
CA SER A 608 -7.66 1.73 12.41
C SER A 608 -8.49 1.13 11.27
N ARG A 609 -8.35 -0.16 10.98
CA ARG A 609 -9.18 -0.88 10.02
C ARG A 609 -10.67 -0.62 10.27
N TYR A 610 -11.16 -0.80 11.49
CA TYR A 610 -12.57 -0.60 11.82
C TYR A 610 -12.99 0.87 11.80
N ARG A 611 -12.13 1.75 12.34
CA ARG A 611 -12.45 3.17 12.54
C ARG A 611 -12.18 4.04 11.32
N VAL A 612 -11.24 3.65 10.46
CA VAL A 612 -10.88 4.40 9.25
C VAL A 612 -11.35 3.65 8.02
N GLU A 613 -10.86 2.44 7.72
CA GLU A 613 -11.13 1.78 6.45
C GLU A 613 -12.60 1.34 6.31
N HIS A 614 -13.17 0.69 7.33
CA HIS A 614 -14.58 0.28 7.28
C HIS A 614 -15.52 1.48 7.36
N PHE A 615 -15.17 2.53 8.08
CA PHE A 615 -15.95 3.77 8.08
C PHE A 615 -15.88 4.47 6.71
N ARG A 616 -14.73 4.50 6.07
CA ARG A 616 -14.61 5.00 4.69
C ARG A 616 -15.47 4.19 3.72
N GLU A 617 -15.52 2.86 3.88
CA GLU A 617 -16.40 1.99 3.09
C GLU A 617 -17.89 2.35 3.31
N GLN A 618 -18.32 2.57 4.56
CA GLN A 618 -19.67 3.04 4.87
C GLN A 618 -19.99 4.35 4.15
N LEU A 619 -19.05 5.31 4.12
CA LEU A 619 -19.19 6.60 3.45
C LEU A 619 -19.30 6.44 1.93
N ILE A 620 -18.42 5.62 1.34
CA ILE A 620 -18.40 5.33 -0.10
C ILE A 620 -19.74 4.72 -0.55
N LEU A 621 -20.27 3.76 0.19
CA LEU A 621 -21.56 3.13 -0.09
C LEU A 621 -22.73 4.11 -0.04
N ARG A 622 -22.56 5.26 0.62
CA ARG A 622 -23.56 6.35 0.72
C ARG A 622 -23.26 7.53 -0.20
N GLY A 623 -22.28 7.40 -1.07
CA GLY A 623 -21.92 8.43 -2.03
C GLY A 623 -21.04 9.54 -1.50
N TYR A 624 -20.40 9.35 -0.33
CA TYR A 624 -19.36 10.24 0.18
C TYR A 624 -17.99 9.83 -0.33
N ALA A 625 -17.15 10.80 -0.63
CA ALA A 625 -15.72 10.58 -0.76
C ALA A 625 -15.04 10.60 0.58
N SER A 626 -13.91 9.93 0.66
CA SER A 626 -13.04 10.02 1.82
C SER A 626 -11.58 9.93 1.42
N ARG A 627 -10.74 10.66 2.14
CA ARG A 627 -9.29 10.57 2.03
C ARG A 627 -8.72 10.36 3.41
N PHE A 628 -7.71 9.52 3.52
CA PHE A 628 -6.90 9.37 4.74
C PHE A 628 -5.53 9.99 4.49
N ILE A 629 -5.04 10.77 5.44
CA ILE A 629 -3.67 11.29 5.49
C ILE A 629 -3.08 11.05 6.87
N GLN A 630 -1.75 10.97 6.93
CA GLN A 630 -1.03 10.97 8.20
C GLN A 630 -0.92 12.38 8.76
N MET A 631 -0.71 12.50 10.09
CA MET A 631 -0.69 13.79 10.79
C MET A 631 0.39 14.75 10.23
N ASP A 632 1.54 14.23 9.83
CA ASP A 632 2.65 15.00 9.23
C ASP A 632 2.31 15.61 7.85
N GLN A 633 1.28 15.09 7.19
CA GLN A 633 0.79 15.60 5.90
C GLN A 633 -0.27 16.69 6.06
N ALA A 634 -0.78 16.88 7.28
CA ALA A 634 -1.92 17.76 7.56
C ALA A 634 -1.68 19.24 7.19
N GLU A 635 -0.46 19.73 7.36
CA GLU A 635 -0.09 21.13 7.04
C GLU A 635 -0.28 21.47 5.56
N LYS A 636 0.01 20.53 4.67
CA LYS A 636 0.02 20.74 3.20
C LYS A 636 -1.33 20.45 2.54
N GLU A 637 -2.30 19.86 3.28
CA GLU A 637 -3.58 19.46 2.72
C GLU A 637 -4.48 20.67 2.43
N SER A 638 -5.06 20.73 1.22
CA SER A 638 -6.06 21.73 0.86
C SER A 638 -7.42 21.37 1.45
N LEU A 639 -8.06 22.30 2.16
CA LEU A 639 -9.31 22.04 2.88
C LEU A 639 -10.58 22.41 2.09
N GLU A 640 -10.47 23.07 0.95
CA GLU A 640 -11.61 23.62 0.20
C GLU A 640 -12.61 22.56 -0.26
N GLU A 641 -12.16 21.31 -0.36
CA GLU A 641 -12.95 20.20 -0.89
C GLU A 641 -13.71 19.42 0.20
N TYR A 642 -13.42 19.66 1.48
CA TYR A 642 -13.95 18.83 2.55
C TYR A 642 -15.17 19.46 3.23
N GLU A 643 -16.12 18.60 3.60
CA GLU A 643 -17.28 18.93 4.40
C GLU A 643 -17.00 18.80 5.89
N ALA A 644 -16.21 17.80 6.26
CA ALA A 644 -15.77 17.55 7.61
C ALA A 644 -14.38 16.89 7.64
N ILE A 645 -13.74 17.01 8.79
CA ILE A 645 -12.48 16.32 9.13
C ILE A 645 -12.74 15.40 10.30
N VAL A 646 -12.23 14.16 10.23
CA VAL A 646 -12.27 13.18 11.30
C VAL A 646 -10.85 12.90 11.76
N LEU A 647 -10.53 13.26 13.00
CA LEU A 647 -9.25 12.98 13.64
C LEU A 647 -9.36 11.63 14.36
N TYR A 648 -8.66 10.61 13.88
CA TYR A 648 -8.65 9.29 14.51
C TYR A 648 -7.44 9.14 15.42
N ARG A 649 -7.67 9.04 16.73
CA ARG A 649 -6.65 8.88 17.78
C ARG A 649 -5.48 9.86 17.69
N CYS A 650 -5.69 11.04 17.10
CA CYS A 650 -4.64 12.04 16.96
C CYS A 650 -4.20 12.60 18.32
N SER A 651 -2.90 12.74 18.51
CA SER A 651 -2.32 13.51 19.59
C SER A 651 -2.37 15.02 19.28
N LYS A 652 -2.40 15.85 20.31
CA LYS A 652 -2.28 17.30 20.16
C LYS A 652 -0.86 17.65 19.73
N LEU A 653 -0.67 17.77 18.43
CA LEU A 653 0.55 18.21 17.78
C LEU A 653 0.29 19.50 17.02
N MET A 654 1.35 20.28 16.77
CA MET A 654 1.24 21.59 16.11
C MET A 654 0.55 21.48 14.74
N GLU A 655 0.87 20.46 13.97
CA GLU A 655 0.32 20.21 12.63
C GLU A 655 -1.20 19.94 12.68
N VAL A 656 -1.66 19.25 13.71
CA VAL A 656 -3.08 18.94 13.93
C VAL A 656 -3.84 20.18 14.43
N GLU A 657 -3.25 20.98 15.33
CA GLU A 657 -3.83 22.25 15.77
C GLU A 657 -3.97 23.22 14.61
N MET A 658 -2.93 23.40 13.79
CA MET A 658 -2.95 24.25 12.58
C MET A 658 -4.02 23.79 11.59
N LEU A 659 -4.18 22.47 11.38
CA LEU A 659 -5.24 21.93 10.55
C LEU A 659 -6.63 22.31 11.10
N ALA A 660 -6.85 22.14 12.40
CA ALA A 660 -8.13 22.47 13.04
C ALA A 660 -8.45 23.98 12.97
N ASP A 661 -7.47 24.85 13.15
CA ASP A 661 -7.64 26.31 13.00
C ASP A 661 -7.99 26.71 11.57
N ARG A 662 -7.32 26.10 10.58
CA ARG A 662 -7.64 26.28 9.16
C ARG A 662 -9.05 25.78 8.85
N ALA A 663 -9.43 24.63 9.37
CA ALA A 663 -10.76 24.04 9.20
C ALA A 663 -11.84 24.99 9.76
N LYS A 664 -11.65 25.50 10.98
CA LYS A 664 -12.53 26.46 11.62
C LYS A 664 -12.68 27.75 10.79
N THR A 665 -11.58 28.26 10.26
CA THR A 665 -11.57 29.45 9.39
C THR A 665 -12.34 29.21 8.10
N ALA A 666 -12.25 27.98 7.57
CA ALA A 666 -12.99 27.54 6.36
C ALA A 666 -14.44 27.13 6.62
N GLY A 667 -14.89 27.14 7.88
CA GLY A 667 -16.23 26.70 8.29
C GLY A 667 -16.42 25.19 8.14
N ILE A 668 -15.34 24.39 8.26
CA ILE A 668 -15.34 22.93 8.17
C ILE A 668 -15.32 22.37 9.60
N ARG A 669 -16.22 21.45 9.89
CA ARG A 669 -16.31 20.81 11.22
C ARG A 669 -15.20 19.78 11.41
N VAL A 670 -14.67 19.72 12.63
CA VAL A 670 -13.64 18.77 13.04
C VAL A 670 -14.23 17.84 14.10
N TYR A 671 -14.28 16.55 13.78
CA TYR A 671 -14.74 15.50 14.69
C TYR A 671 -13.56 14.66 15.15
N TYR A 672 -13.66 14.13 16.38
CA TYR A 672 -12.68 13.20 16.91
C TYR A 672 -13.26 11.80 16.99
N ASP A 673 -12.60 10.83 16.36
CA ASP A 673 -12.99 9.41 16.40
C ASP A 673 -12.09 8.62 17.34
N ILE A 674 -12.70 7.89 18.27
CA ILE A 674 -11.99 7.08 19.26
C ILE A 674 -12.81 5.86 19.68
N ASP A 675 -12.16 4.71 19.81
CA ASP A 675 -12.76 3.41 20.12
C ASP A 675 -12.29 2.78 21.44
N ASP A 676 -11.29 3.38 22.11
CA ASP A 676 -10.80 2.98 23.44
C ASP A 676 -10.76 4.15 24.42
N LEU A 677 -10.89 3.87 25.72
CA LEU A 677 -10.73 4.86 26.78
C LEU A 677 -9.24 5.13 27.05
N VAL A 678 -8.59 5.88 26.13
CA VAL A 678 -7.15 6.20 26.22
C VAL A 678 -6.87 7.70 26.37
N PHE A 679 -7.90 8.52 26.55
CA PHE A 679 -7.80 9.98 26.69
C PHE A 679 -7.98 10.50 28.13
N ASP A 680 -8.33 9.63 29.06
CA ASP A 680 -8.54 9.97 30.49
C ASP A 680 -7.70 9.01 31.33
N TYR A 681 -6.45 9.41 31.59
CA TYR A 681 -5.49 8.58 32.34
C TYR A 681 -5.98 8.24 33.76
N GLU A 682 -6.64 9.19 34.45
CA GLU A 682 -7.06 8.98 35.85
C GLU A 682 -8.11 7.85 35.96
N LYS A 683 -8.99 7.71 34.97
CA LYS A 683 -9.97 6.61 34.92
C LYS A 683 -9.37 5.23 34.66
N ILE A 684 -8.14 5.16 34.12
CA ILE A 684 -7.50 3.89 33.74
C ILE A 684 -6.18 3.62 34.46
N ALA A 685 -5.71 4.53 35.33
CA ALA A 685 -4.41 4.42 36.01
C ALA A 685 -4.21 3.12 36.82
N GLY A 686 -5.33 2.46 37.20
CA GLY A 686 -5.34 1.20 37.97
C GLY A 686 -5.05 -0.06 37.13
N LEU A 687 -5.06 0.04 35.79
CA LEU A 687 -4.90 -1.13 34.92
C LEU A 687 -3.50 -1.74 35.04
N HIS A 688 -3.46 -3.07 35.05
CA HIS A 688 -2.22 -3.82 35.29
C HIS A 688 -1.17 -3.56 34.22
N PHE A 689 -1.55 -3.52 32.95
CA PHE A 689 -0.61 -3.33 31.84
C PHE A 689 0.11 -1.98 31.87
N LEU A 690 -0.51 -0.93 32.44
CA LEU A 690 0.13 0.39 32.57
C LEU A 690 1.31 0.43 33.53
N LYS A 691 1.53 -0.64 34.31
CA LYS A 691 2.69 -0.77 35.24
C LYS A 691 3.96 -1.20 34.52
N GLY A 692 3.90 -1.60 33.24
CA GLY A 692 5.06 -1.97 32.44
C GLY A 692 5.90 -0.77 31.99
N LYS A 693 7.22 -0.96 31.86
CA LYS A 693 8.15 0.10 31.41
C LYS A 693 7.81 0.63 30.00
N GLU A 694 7.24 -0.21 29.16
CA GLU A 694 6.82 0.11 27.80
C GLU A 694 5.66 1.12 27.74
N TYR A 695 4.95 1.34 28.86
CA TYR A 695 3.85 2.29 28.98
C TYR A 695 4.19 3.52 29.85
N SER A 696 5.49 3.76 30.10
CA SER A 696 5.93 4.89 30.93
C SER A 696 5.44 6.24 30.48
N ASP A 697 5.25 6.41 29.17
CA ASP A 697 4.82 7.67 28.55
C ASP A 697 3.33 7.73 28.25
N PHE A 698 2.56 6.73 28.68
CA PHE A 698 1.13 6.61 28.36
C PHE A 698 0.31 7.78 28.93
N ARG A 699 0.67 8.28 30.12
CA ARG A 699 0.02 9.45 30.70
C ARG A 699 0.14 10.68 29.80
N THR A 700 1.35 10.96 29.33
CA THR A 700 1.59 12.08 28.41
C THR A 700 0.81 11.92 27.10
N THR A 701 0.71 10.69 26.60
CA THR A 701 -0.08 10.38 25.40
C THR A 701 -1.57 10.63 25.65
N ALA A 702 -2.10 10.15 26.77
CA ALA A 702 -3.50 10.39 27.15
C ALA A 702 -3.83 11.87 27.28
N GLU A 703 -2.96 12.65 27.92
CA GLU A 703 -3.09 14.11 28.05
C GLU A 703 -3.07 14.81 26.68
N ARG A 704 -2.23 14.38 25.76
CA ARG A 704 -2.19 14.93 24.39
C ARG A 704 -3.44 14.57 23.58
N ILE A 705 -3.95 13.36 23.72
CA ILE A 705 -5.22 12.93 23.10
C ILE A 705 -6.36 13.78 23.65
N HIS A 706 -6.45 13.91 24.96
CA HIS A 706 -7.47 14.76 25.61
C HIS A 706 -7.44 16.19 25.09
N GLY A 707 -6.25 16.80 25.08
CA GLY A 707 -6.06 18.17 24.56
C GLY A 707 -6.40 18.31 23.07
N CYS A 708 -6.24 17.24 22.26
CA CYS A 708 -6.70 17.24 20.88
C CYS A 708 -8.24 17.19 20.79
N MET A 709 -8.89 16.41 21.66
CA MET A 709 -10.36 16.32 21.72
C MET A 709 -11.01 17.65 22.12
N GLU A 710 -10.36 18.48 22.93
CA GLU A 710 -10.89 19.77 23.41
C GLU A 710 -11.27 20.74 22.29
N PHE A 711 -10.52 20.78 21.18
CA PHE A 711 -10.79 21.72 20.08
C PHE A 711 -11.72 21.15 19.00
N CYS A 712 -12.10 19.88 19.08
CA CYS A 712 -13.03 19.27 18.11
C CYS A 712 -14.48 19.71 18.35
N ASP A 713 -15.28 19.73 17.27
CA ASP A 713 -16.69 20.15 17.32
C ASP A 713 -17.62 19.05 17.81
N GLY A 714 -17.21 17.79 17.76
CA GLY A 714 -17.96 16.63 18.23
C GLY A 714 -17.13 15.35 18.18
N TYR A 715 -17.73 14.24 18.58
CA TYR A 715 -17.06 12.98 18.81
C TYR A 715 -17.79 11.82 18.14
N ILE A 716 -17.03 10.87 17.63
CA ILE A 716 -17.50 9.60 17.09
C ILE A 716 -16.85 8.48 17.92
N THR A 717 -17.65 7.51 18.35
CA THR A 717 -17.13 6.39 19.12
C THR A 717 -17.83 5.08 18.76
N SER A 718 -17.30 3.96 19.27
CA SER A 718 -17.77 2.61 18.92
C SER A 718 -18.84 2.04 19.84
N THR A 719 -18.95 2.55 21.09
CA THR A 719 -19.78 1.93 22.13
C THR A 719 -20.60 2.95 22.94
N GLU A 720 -21.73 2.49 23.52
CA GLU A 720 -22.57 3.30 24.39
C GLU A 720 -21.82 3.71 25.67
N THR A 721 -21.07 2.78 26.22
CA THR A 721 -20.31 3.03 27.44
C THR A 721 -19.26 4.11 27.24
N LEU A 722 -18.49 4.04 26.16
CA LEU A 722 -17.48 5.04 25.84
C LEU A 722 -18.11 6.40 25.49
N ALA A 723 -19.24 6.40 24.78
CA ALA A 723 -20.01 7.61 24.52
C ALA A 723 -20.45 8.29 25.81
N GLY A 724 -20.85 7.53 26.84
CA GLY A 724 -21.16 8.04 28.17
C GLY A 724 -19.98 8.75 28.83
N VAL A 725 -18.79 8.13 28.75
CA VAL A 725 -17.55 8.71 29.30
C VAL A 725 -17.17 10.01 28.57
N ILE A 726 -17.30 10.02 27.24
CA ILE A 726 -16.99 11.20 26.41
C ILE A 726 -17.98 12.35 26.73
N ARG A 727 -19.29 12.07 26.85
CA ARG A 727 -20.30 13.07 27.21
C ARG A 727 -20.06 13.70 28.60
N GLU A 728 -19.54 12.90 29.54
CA GLU A 728 -19.13 13.38 30.86
C GLU A 728 -17.92 14.32 30.80
N ALA A 729 -16.88 13.91 30.06
CA ALA A 729 -15.63 14.64 29.91
C ALA A 729 -15.78 15.94 29.09
N PHE A 730 -16.60 15.92 28.05
CA PHE A 730 -16.75 17.02 27.06
C PHE A 730 -18.20 17.43 26.90
N SER A 731 -18.77 17.93 27.97
CA SER A 731 -20.19 18.34 28.01
C SER A 731 -20.53 19.43 26.97
N GLY A 732 -21.69 19.32 26.35
CA GLY A 732 -22.20 20.31 25.37
C GLY A 732 -21.79 20.09 23.91
N LYS A 733 -21.02 19.05 23.61
CA LYS A 733 -20.68 18.68 22.25
C LYS A 733 -21.38 17.37 21.83
N PRO A 734 -21.74 17.20 20.57
CA PRO A 734 -22.41 15.99 20.09
C PRO A 734 -21.47 14.78 20.16
N VAL A 735 -22.02 13.64 20.61
CA VAL A 735 -21.33 12.36 20.63
C VAL A 735 -22.17 11.34 19.88
N VAL A 736 -21.67 10.84 18.80
CA VAL A 736 -22.34 9.90 17.92
C VAL A 736 -21.70 8.52 18.01
N ILE A 737 -22.54 7.48 18.04
CA ILE A 737 -22.08 6.11 18.07
C ILE A 737 -22.10 5.53 16.66
N ASN A 738 -20.91 5.25 16.14
CA ASN A 738 -20.70 4.43 14.94
C ASN A 738 -19.99 3.14 15.34
N ARG A 739 -20.77 2.08 15.61
CA ARG A 739 -20.23 0.78 16.03
C ARG A 739 -19.23 0.25 14.99
N ASN A 740 -18.24 -0.50 15.48
CA ASN A 740 -17.36 -1.22 14.59
C ASN A 740 -18.16 -2.19 13.73
N CYS A 741 -17.92 -2.18 12.45
CA CYS A 741 -18.67 -2.97 11.48
C CYS A 741 -17.71 -3.78 10.59
N MET A 742 -18.26 -4.73 9.89
CA MET A 742 -17.54 -5.66 9.04
C MET A 742 -17.59 -5.19 7.59
N SER A 743 -16.43 -5.10 6.94
CA SER A 743 -16.32 -4.72 5.53
C SER A 743 -16.84 -5.84 4.61
N MET A 744 -17.12 -5.48 3.37
CA MET A 744 -17.45 -6.45 2.32
C MET A 744 -16.31 -7.45 2.11
N GLU A 745 -15.04 -7.03 2.23
CA GLU A 745 -13.89 -7.93 2.13
C GLU A 745 -13.89 -8.96 3.27
N MET A 746 -14.16 -8.53 4.52
CA MET A 746 -14.29 -9.46 5.66
C MET A 746 -15.44 -10.44 5.48
N GLU A 747 -16.59 -9.98 4.98
CA GLU A 747 -17.75 -10.84 4.69
C GLU A 747 -17.38 -11.95 3.69
N ILE A 748 -16.71 -11.58 2.58
CA ILE A 748 -16.26 -12.50 1.54
C ILE A 748 -15.30 -13.55 2.11
N LEU A 749 -14.23 -13.09 2.79
CA LEU A 749 -13.22 -13.98 3.37
C LEU A 749 -13.82 -14.95 4.41
N SER A 750 -14.80 -14.45 5.19
CA SER A 750 -15.48 -15.26 6.20
C SER A 750 -16.41 -16.32 5.56
N HIS A 751 -17.10 -15.95 4.48
CA HIS A 751 -17.93 -16.89 3.72
C HIS A 751 -17.06 -18.01 3.12
N GLU A 752 -15.97 -17.67 2.44
CA GLU A 752 -15.02 -18.63 1.88
C GLU A 752 -14.44 -19.54 2.96
N ALA A 753 -14.03 -18.99 4.09
CA ALA A 753 -13.50 -19.75 5.21
C ALA A 753 -14.52 -20.76 5.76
N SER A 754 -15.80 -20.36 5.87
CA SER A 754 -16.87 -21.22 6.34
C SER A 754 -17.17 -22.39 5.40
N GLU A 755 -17.02 -22.19 4.08
CA GLU A 755 -17.25 -23.24 3.07
C GLU A 755 -16.07 -24.20 2.91
N GLN A 756 -14.85 -23.73 3.14
CA GLN A 756 -13.62 -24.50 2.91
C GLN A 756 -13.09 -25.23 4.14
N THR A 757 -13.60 -24.90 5.34
CA THR A 757 -13.10 -25.50 6.57
C THR A 757 -13.83 -26.79 6.90
N ASP A 758 -13.13 -27.91 6.76
CA ASP A 758 -13.59 -29.19 7.29
C ASP A 758 -13.25 -29.28 8.78
N LYS A 759 -14.26 -29.31 9.64
CA LYS A 759 -14.07 -29.46 11.09
C LYS A 759 -13.80 -30.93 11.42
N ASN A 760 -12.84 -31.14 12.34
CA ASN A 760 -12.57 -32.48 12.84
C ASN A 760 -13.70 -32.92 13.80
N GLU A 761 -14.47 -33.93 13.43
CA GLU A 761 -15.61 -34.42 14.23
C GLU A 761 -15.18 -35.06 15.58
N GLU A 762 -13.92 -35.46 15.74
CA GLU A 762 -13.40 -36.08 16.97
C GLU A 762 -12.82 -35.07 17.96
N LYS A 763 -12.62 -33.79 17.55
CA LYS A 763 -12.00 -32.76 18.37
C LYS A 763 -12.89 -31.51 18.43
N ILE A 764 -12.92 -30.90 19.61
CA ILE A 764 -13.59 -29.61 19.81
C ILE A 764 -12.51 -28.52 20.05
N TYR A 765 -12.44 -27.55 19.17
CA TYR A 765 -11.49 -26.46 19.27
C TYR A 765 -12.11 -25.22 19.92
N ILE A 766 -11.57 -24.87 21.08
CA ILE A 766 -11.88 -23.59 21.75
C ILE A 766 -10.77 -22.59 21.40
N GLY A 767 -11.13 -21.41 20.91
CA GLY A 767 -10.16 -20.42 20.47
C GLY A 767 -10.12 -19.13 21.29
N TYR A 768 -8.92 -18.59 21.52
CA TYR A 768 -8.72 -17.25 22.03
C TYR A 768 -7.68 -16.53 21.17
N LEU A 769 -8.06 -15.34 20.65
CA LEU A 769 -7.22 -14.55 19.78
C LEU A 769 -6.76 -13.29 20.52
N SER A 770 -5.44 -13.15 20.71
CA SER A 770 -4.82 -12.02 21.42
C SER A 770 -3.91 -11.23 20.51
N GLY A 771 -4.12 -9.90 20.39
CA GLY A 771 -3.28 -9.01 19.61
C GLY A 771 -2.02 -8.51 20.35
N SER A 772 -2.00 -8.59 21.69
CA SER A 772 -0.92 -8.05 22.50
C SER A 772 -0.94 -8.61 23.92
N ARG A 773 0.16 -8.49 24.65
CA ARG A 773 0.27 -8.85 26.09
C ARG A 773 -0.67 -8.08 27.02
N THR A 774 -1.31 -7.02 26.57
CA THR A 774 -2.33 -6.29 27.37
C THR A 774 -3.54 -7.15 27.69
N HIS A 775 -3.70 -8.31 27.03
CA HIS A 775 -4.79 -9.27 27.20
C HIS A 775 -4.48 -10.46 28.12
N ASP A 776 -3.31 -10.52 28.74
CA ASP A 776 -2.94 -11.64 29.62
C ASP A 776 -3.90 -11.74 30.82
N GLN A 777 -4.27 -10.60 31.41
CA GLN A 777 -5.24 -10.56 32.51
C GLN A 777 -6.69 -10.83 32.06
N ASP A 778 -7.03 -10.55 30.82
CA ASP A 778 -8.30 -10.93 30.22
C ASP A 778 -8.42 -12.44 30.16
N PHE A 779 -7.41 -13.16 29.66
CA PHE A 779 -7.39 -14.62 29.58
C PHE A 779 -7.43 -15.28 30.96
N ALA A 780 -6.74 -14.71 31.96
CA ALA A 780 -6.76 -15.22 33.33
C ALA A 780 -8.17 -15.31 33.93
N GLN A 781 -9.16 -14.54 33.42
CA GLN A 781 -10.56 -14.62 33.86
C GLN A 781 -11.21 -15.99 33.55
N VAL A 782 -10.78 -16.65 32.48
CA VAL A 782 -11.37 -17.92 32.03
C VAL A 782 -10.44 -19.13 32.25
N GLU A 783 -9.17 -18.91 32.52
CA GLU A 783 -8.13 -19.92 32.56
C GLU A 783 -8.49 -21.09 33.50
N SER A 784 -8.91 -20.81 34.74
CA SER A 784 -9.24 -21.83 35.74
C SER A 784 -10.50 -22.65 35.36
N ALA A 785 -11.47 -22.04 34.69
CA ALA A 785 -12.67 -22.73 34.19
C ALA A 785 -12.31 -23.62 32.99
N LEU A 786 -11.48 -23.08 32.09
CA LEU A 786 -11.04 -23.79 30.90
C LEU A 786 -10.19 -25.02 31.25
N LEU A 787 -9.28 -24.89 32.23
CA LEU A 787 -8.48 -26.00 32.74
C LEU A 787 -9.34 -27.12 33.27
N GLU A 788 -10.34 -26.81 34.14
CA GLU A 788 -11.27 -27.76 34.72
C GLU A 788 -12.09 -28.49 33.64
N VAL A 789 -12.61 -27.75 32.66
CA VAL A 789 -13.37 -28.35 31.54
C VAL A 789 -12.49 -29.23 30.68
N MET A 790 -11.28 -28.82 30.34
CA MET A 790 -10.34 -29.61 29.55
C MET A 790 -9.87 -30.88 30.27
N GLU A 791 -9.79 -30.87 31.62
CA GLU A 791 -9.51 -32.09 32.38
C GLU A 791 -10.65 -33.13 32.30
N HIS A 792 -11.91 -32.69 32.20
CA HIS A 792 -13.09 -33.58 32.07
C HIS A 792 -13.37 -33.98 30.61
N HIS A 793 -12.94 -33.18 29.62
CA HIS A 793 -13.21 -33.37 28.21
C HIS A 793 -11.89 -33.56 27.43
N PRO A 794 -11.43 -34.84 27.23
CA PRO A 794 -10.17 -35.09 26.52
C PRO A 794 -10.21 -34.74 25.03
N GLU A 795 -11.40 -34.62 24.44
CA GLU A 795 -11.64 -34.20 23.07
C GLU A 795 -11.45 -32.68 22.84
N VAL A 796 -11.33 -31.88 23.90
CA VAL A 796 -11.22 -30.44 23.84
C VAL A 796 -9.76 -29.99 23.66
N TYR A 797 -9.51 -29.18 22.67
CA TYR A 797 -8.24 -28.56 22.33
C TYR A 797 -8.37 -27.04 22.43
N LEU A 798 -7.32 -26.37 22.90
CA LEU A 798 -7.24 -24.92 22.97
C LEU A 798 -6.37 -24.39 21.84
N LYS A 799 -6.89 -23.45 21.06
CA LYS A 799 -6.14 -22.74 20.01
C LYS A 799 -5.89 -21.30 20.43
N LEU A 800 -4.63 -20.92 20.59
CA LEU A 800 -4.21 -19.59 20.96
C LEU A 800 -3.55 -18.90 19.78
N VAL A 801 -3.97 -17.68 19.47
CA VAL A 801 -3.41 -16.90 18.36
C VAL A 801 -2.79 -15.61 18.91
N GLY A 802 -1.53 -15.34 18.53
CA GLY A 802 -0.79 -14.16 18.93
C GLY A 802 0.06 -14.34 20.18
N ILE A 803 0.18 -13.29 20.99
CA ILE A 803 1.06 -13.26 22.18
C ILE A 803 0.21 -13.35 23.44
N LEU A 804 0.43 -14.38 24.23
CA LEU A 804 -0.29 -14.63 25.47
C LEU A 804 0.60 -15.37 26.48
N ASP A 805 0.44 -15.08 27.79
CA ASP A 805 0.98 -15.85 28.90
C ASP A 805 -0.02 -16.95 29.31
N GLU A 806 0.35 -18.19 29.10
CA GLU A 806 -0.46 -19.39 29.45
C GLU A 806 0.20 -20.26 30.52
N SER A 807 1.01 -19.64 31.38
CA SER A 807 1.76 -20.37 32.42
C SER A 807 0.87 -21.16 33.41
N GLY A 808 -0.42 -20.85 33.51
CA GLY A 808 -1.40 -21.59 34.29
C GLY A 808 -1.92 -22.88 33.63
N MET A 809 -1.66 -23.12 32.34
CA MET A 809 -2.25 -24.22 31.56
C MET A 809 -1.31 -25.44 31.37
N GLU A 810 -0.24 -25.59 32.17
CA GLU A 810 0.79 -26.62 32.01
C GLU A 810 0.25 -28.05 31.99
N ARG A 811 -0.85 -28.35 32.72
CA ARG A 811 -1.45 -29.67 32.82
C ARG A 811 -2.07 -30.19 31.52
N VAL A 812 -2.44 -29.26 30.62
CA VAL A 812 -3.08 -29.57 29.34
C VAL A 812 -2.25 -29.10 28.14
N GLN A 813 -0.95 -28.86 28.34
CA GLN A 813 -0.03 -28.28 27.34
C GLN A 813 -0.02 -29.06 26.02
N ASN A 814 -0.19 -30.40 26.08
CA ASN A 814 -0.23 -31.27 24.90
C ASN A 814 -1.49 -31.09 24.03
N ARG A 815 -2.47 -30.33 24.49
CA ARG A 815 -3.71 -29.99 23.79
C ARG A 815 -3.86 -28.50 23.50
N ILE A 816 -2.74 -27.74 23.55
CA ILE A 816 -2.68 -26.32 23.22
C ILE A 816 -1.96 -26.16 21.89
N GLU A 817 -2.66 -25.62 20.91
CA GLU A 817 -2.11 -25.25 19.61
C GLU A 817 -1.85 -23.73 19.58
N LYS A 818 -0.61 -23.32 19.30
CA LYS A 818 -0.22 -21.91 19.24
C LYS A 818 0.03 -21.49 17.81
N LEU A 819 -0.58 -20.38 17.42
CA LEU A 819 -0.34 -19.71 16.15
C LEU A 819 0.25 -18.30 16.41
N PRO A 820 1.20 -17.85 15.61
CA PRO A 820 1.75 -16.52 15.73
C PRO A 820 0.69 -15.45 15.45
N PHE A 821 1.01 -14.19 15.78
CA PHE A 821 0.24 -13.05 15.27
C PHE A 821 0.24 -13.08 13.74
N MET A 822 -0.93 -12.85 13.12
CA MET A 822 -1.11 -12.96 11.68
C MET A 822 -1.91 -11.81 11.10
N ASP A 823 -1.86 -11.67 9.78
CA ASP A 823 -2.71 -10.70 9.08
C ASP A 823 -4.20 -11.01 9.30
N TRP A 824 -5.00 -9.98 9.44
CA TRP A 824 -6.44 -10.11 9.72
C TRP A 824 -7.20 -10.88 8.63
N ARG A 825 -6.70 -10.91 7.39
CA ARG A 825 -7.31 -11.67 6.29
C ARG A 825 -7.21 -13.19 6.48
N GLN A 826 -6.27 -13.64 7.30
CA GLN A 826 -6.11 -15.05 7.64
C GLN A 826 -6.99 -15.45 8.84
N LEU A 827 -7.43 -14.49 9.66
CA LEU A 827 -8.24 -14.77 10.85
C LEU A 827 -9.54 -15.50 10.56
N PRO A 828 -10.33 -15.18 9.50
CA PRO A 828 -11.56 -15.92 9.19
C PRO A 828 -11.35 -17.42 9.05
N ALA A 829 -10.27 -17.85 8.38
CA ALA A 829 -9.97 -19.28 8.22
C ALA A 829 -9.60 -19.96 9.56
N VAL A 830 -8.85 -19.26 10.41
CA VAL A 830 -8.50 -19.78 11.74
C VAL A 830 -9.73 -19.86 12.63
N ILE A 831 -10.58 -18.82 12.64
CA ILE A 831 -11.80 -18.76 13.46
C ILE A 831 -12.83 -19.81 12.96
N ALA A 832 -12.99 -19.98 11.66
CA ALA A 832 -13.89 -21.01 11.09
C ALA A 832 -13.53 -22.43 11.55
N GLY A 833 -12.26 -22.70 11.82
CA GLY A 833 -11.78 -23.96 12.40
C GLY A 833 -12.02 -24.11 13.90
N LEU A 834 -12.61 -23.11 14.57
CA LEU A 834 -13.01 -23.20 15.98
C LEU A 834 -14.44 -23.70 16.13
N ASP A 835 -14.74 -24.33 17.27
CA ASP A 835 -16.08 -24.67 17.70
C ASP A 835 -16.66 -23.66 18.67
N ILE A 836 -15.80 -23.03 19.48
CA ILE A 836 -16.18 -22.01 20.47
C ILE A 836 -15.11 -20.90 20.46
N ASN A 837 -15.53 -19.66 20.37
CA ASN A 837 -14.67 -18.49 20.50
C ASN A 837 -14.80 -17.90 21.93
N LEU A 838 -13.67 -17.49 22.51
CA LEU A 838 -13.62 -16.87 23.81
C LEU A 838 -13.35 -15.37 23.72
N MET A 839 -14.08 -14.61 24.53
CA MET A 839 -13.88 -13.15 24.69
C MET A 839 -13.94 -12.79 26.18
N PRO A 840 -12.99 -13.29 27.00
CA PRO A 840 -12.87 -12.85 28.37
C PRO A 840 -12.35 -11.41 28.43
N LEU A 841 -12.83 -10.62 29.40
CA LEU A 841 -12.43 -9.25 29.67
C LEU A 841 -12.40 -9.03 31.18
N GLU A 842 -11.43 -8.24 31.68
CA GLU A 842 -11.43 -7.78 33.06
C GLU A 842 -12.65 -6.90 33.37
N ASP A 843 -13.14 -6.93 34.62
CA ASP A 843 -14.23 -6.07 35.07
C ASP A 843 -13.68 -4.68 35.41
N SER A 844 -13.49 -3.83 34.42
CA SER A 844 -13.07 -2.44 34.57
C SER A 844 -13.81 -1.52 33.62
N LEU A 845 -13.83 -0.20 33.91
CA LEU A 845 -14.43 0.78 32.99
C LEU A 845 -13.77 0.75 31.59
N PHE A 846 -12.46 0.57 31.54
CA PHE A 846 -11.71 0.46 30.28
C PHE A 846 -12.23 -0.70 29.41
N HIS A 847 -12.41 -1.89 30.03
CA HIS A 847 -12.90 -3.08 29.31
C HIS A 847 -14.40 -2.98 28.99
N CYS A 848 -15.19 -2.25 29.78
CA CYS A 848 -16.57 -1.92 29.44
C CYS A 848 -16.69 -0.98 28.22
N CYS A 849 -15.65 -0.21 27.92
CA CYS A 849 -15.62 0.67 26.75
C CYS A 849 -15.22 -0.06 25.44
N LYS A 850 -14.70 -1.30 25.53
CA LYS A 850 -14.28 -2.08 24.35
C LYS A 850 -15.47 -2.56 23.53
N SER A 851 -15.28 -2.57 22.20
CA SER A 851 -16.27 -3.07 21.26
C SER A 851 -16.27 -4.60 21.15
N GLU A 852 -17.34 -5.13 20.57
CA GLU A 852 -17.65 -6.54 20.37
C GLU A 852 -16.93 -7.20 19.17
N ASN A 853 -15.81 -6.68 18.70
CA ASN A 853 -15.12 -7.12 17.47
C ASN A 853 -14.87 -8.64 17.41
N LYS A 854 -14.36 -9.25 18.49
CA LYS A 854 -14.11 -10.70 18.53
C LYS A 854 -15.37 -11.54 18.36
N TRP A 855 -16.51 -11.03 18.86
CA TRP A 855 -17.80 -11.68 18.66
C TRP A 855 -18.29 -11.51 17.23
N THR A 856 -18.20 -10.32 16.65
CA THR A 856 -18.62 -10.07 15.26
C THR A 856 -17.78 -10.87 14.26
N GLU A 857 -16.47 -10.95 14.47
CA GLU A 857 -15.55 -11.75 13.64
C GLU A 857 -15.90 -13.25 13.69
N ALA A 858 -16.16 -13.79 14.89
CA ALA A 858 -16.55 -15.18 15.07
C ALA A 858 -17.95 -15.46 14.49
N ALA A 859 -18.88 -14.54 14.66
CA ALA A 859 -20.24 -14.64 14.13
C ALA A 859 -20.28 -14.66 12.59
N LEU A 860 -19.38 -13.95 11.89
CA LEU A 860 -19.30 -14.02 10.44
C LEU A 860 -19.05 -15.44 9.92
N VAL A 861 -18.28 -16.24 10.64
CA VAL A 861 -17.99 -17.65 10.31
C VAL A 861 -18.85 -18.64 11.11
N LYS A 862 -19.95 -18.20 11.71
CA LYS A 862 -20.94 -18.99 12.46
C LYS A 862 -20.36 -19.73 13.67
N VAL A 863 -19.33 -19.18 14.31
CA VAL A 863 -18.74 -19.71 15.53
C VAL A 863 -19.35 -18.98 16.74
N PRO A 864 -19.97 -19.72 17.70
CA PRO A 864 -20.55 -19.12 18.89
C PRO A 864 -19.45 -18.59 19.81
N SER A 865 -19.77 -17.54 20.56
CA SER A 865 -18.82 -16.92 21.50
C SER A 865 -19.32 -16.98 22.93
N ILE A 866 -18.39 -17.23 23.87
CA ILE A 866 -18.58 -17.05 25.31
C ILE A 866 -17.73 -15.86 25.75
N MET A 867 -18.30 -14.92 26.49
CA MET A 867 -17.66 -13.66 26.82
C MET A 867 -17.91 -13.25 28.27
N SER A 868 -17.06 -12.36 28.78
CA SER A 868 -17.32 -11.71 30.08
C SER A 868 -18.57 -10.83 30.01
N ARG A 869 -19.42 -10.95 31.02
CA ARG A 869 -20.59 -10.10 31.19
C ARG A 869 -20.17 -8.71 31.65
N ASN A 870 -20.38 -7.73 30.80
CA ASN A 870 -20.21 -6.31 31.16
C ASN A 870 -21.33 -5.47 30.55
N ARG A 871 -21.35 -4.19 30.93
CA ARG A 871 -22.42 -3.28 30.54
C ARG A 871 -22.56 -3.15 29.01
N GLU A 872 -21.46 -3.12 28.28
CA GLU A 872 -21.51 -2.95 26.82
C GLU A 872 -22.03 -4.22 26.13
N MET A 873 -21.59 -5.38 26.57
CA MET A 873 -22.06 -6.67 26.02
C MET A 873 -23.57 -6.88 26.25
N GLU A 874 -24.13 -6.33 27.32
CA GLU A 874 -25.59 -6.40 27.58
C GLU A 874 -26.42 -5.61 26.55
N TYR A 875 -25.87 -4.64 25.86
CA TYR A 875 -26.54 -3.95 24.74
C TYR A 875 -26.55 -4.77 23.46
N VAL A 876 -25.58 -5.66 23.30
CA VAL A 876 -25.30 -6.35 22.03
C VAL A 876 -25.81 -7.81 22.06
N ILE A 877 -25.64 -8.51 23.19
CA ILE A 877 -25.80 -9.95 23.29
C ILE A 877 -27.13 -10.32 23.94
N GLU A 878 -27.88 -11.18 23.26
CA GLU A 878 -29.03 -11.90 23.83
C GLU A 878 -28.50 -13.18 24.46
N ASN A 879 -28.26 -13.15 25.78
CA ASN A 879 -27.62 -14.23 26.53
C ASN A 879 -28.29 -15.60 26.30
N GLY A 880 -27.53 -16.62 25.93
CA GLY A 880 -28.02 -17.97 25.60
C GLY A 880 -28.61 -18.10 24.19
N LYS A 881 -28.72 -17.05 23.41
CA LYS A 881 -29.26 -17.07 22.04
C LYS A 881 -28.19 -16.84 20.98
N ASN A 882 -27.47 -15.74 21.04
CA ASN A 882 -26.41 -15.36 20.08
C ASN A 882 -25.03 -15.22 20.72
N GLY A 883 -24.88 -15.66 21.94
CA GLY A 883 -23.65 -15.69 22.74
C GLY A 883 -23.96 -16.00 24.20
N TRP A 884 -22.97 -16.48 24.96
CA TRP A 884 -23.04 -16.61 26.40
C TRP A 884 -22.26 -15.49 27.10
N MET A 885 -22.88 -14.87 28.09
CA MET A 885 -22.24 -13.89 28.98
C MET A 885 -22.03 -14.48 30.37
N CYS A 886 -20.78 -14.51 30.83
CA CYS A 886 -20.37 -15.11 32.08
C CYS A 886 -19.67 -14.10 32.99
N ARG A 887 -19.88 -14.22 34.30
CA ARG A 887 -19.24 -13.40 35.35
C ARG A 887 -18.45 -14.25 36.33
N THR A 888 -18.92 -15.43 36.68
CA THR A 888 -18.27 -16.35 37.62
C THR A 888 -17.65 -17.54 36.93
N LYS A 889 -16.71 -18.22 37.61
CA LYS A 889 -16.09 -19.44 37.12
C LYS A 889 -17.15 -20.51 36.78
N GLU A 890 -18.15 -20.65 37.60
CA GLU A 890 -19.26 -21.64 37.45
C GLU A 890 -20.10 -21.32 36.21
N GLU A 891 -20.36 -20.04 35.94
CA GLU A 891 -21.05 -19.63 34.71
C GLU A 891 -20.20 -19.95 33.45
N TRP A 892 -18.88 -19.71 33.49
CA TRP A 892 -17.98 -20.08 32.42
C TRP A 892 -17.96 -21.60 32.17
N ILE A 893 -17.85 -22.41 33.24
CA ILE A 893 -17.90 -23.89 33.14
C ILE A 893 -19.25 -24.30 32.52
N SER A 894 -20.38 -23.81 33.05
CA SER A 894 -21.71 -24.18 32.52
C SER A 894 -21.89 -23.80 31.05
N ALA A 895 -21.43 -22.63 30.63
CA ALA A 895 -21.51 -22.20 29.23
C ALA A 895 -20.62 -23.08 28.31
N LEU A 896 -19.40 -23.38 28.75
CA LEU A 896 -18.46 -24.26 28.02
C LEU A 896 -19.05 -25.66 27.89
N GLU A 897 -19.50 -26.29 28.99
CA GLU A 897 -20.13 -27.61 29.02
C GLU A 897 -21.34 -27.68 28.09
N SER A 898 -22.20 -26.65 28.12
CA SER A 898 -23.39 -26.58 27.26
C SER A 898 -23.02 -26.60 25.77
N LEU A 899 -21.97 -25.87 25.34
CA LEU A 899 -21.57 -25.84 23.94
C LEU A 899 -20.66 -27.00 23.53
N ILE A 900 -19.96 -27.65 24.48
CA ILE A 900 -19.16 -28.86 24.22
C ILE A 900 -20.07 -30.04 23.99
N THR A 901 -21.04 -30.28 24.87
CA THR A 901 -21.87 -31.48 24.89
C THR A 901 -23.04 -31.41 23.91
N ASP A 902 -23.54 -30.22 23.55
CA ASP A 902 -24.66 -30.05 22.61
C ASP A 902 -24.25 -29.33 21.33
N GLU A 903 -23.93 -30.14 20.29
CA GLU A 903 -23.58 -29.60 18.97
C GLU A 903 -24.71 -28.80 18.35
N LYS A 904 -25.98 -29.17 18.58
CA LYS A 904 -27.12 -28.45 17.99
C LYS A 904 -27.26 -27.08 18.61
N ALA A 905 -27.11 -26.97 19.93
CA ALA A 905 -27.10 -25.68 20.62
C ALA A 905 -25.93 -24.80 20.16
N ARG A 906 -24.74 -25.40 20.01
CA ARG A 906 -23.54 -24.74 19.50
C ARG A 906 -23.75 -24.14 18.10
N ARG A 907 -24.29 -24.95 17.16
CA ARG A 907 -24.61 -24.50 15.80
C ARG A 907 -25.71 -23.43 15.77
N ALA A 908 -26.78 -23.64 16.55
CA ALA A 908 -27.90 -22.68 16.62
C ALA A 908 -27.47 -21.30 17.14
N MET A 909 -26.59 -21.27 18.14
CA MET A 909 -26.04 -20.00 18.68
C MET A 909 -25.14 -19.29 17.66
N GLY A 910 -24.28 -20.04 16.96
CA GLY A 910 -23.45 -19.51 15.89
C GLY A 910 -24.29 -18.91 14.75
N GLU A 911 -25.34 -19.60 14.33
CA GLU A 911 -26.23 -19.12 13.27
C GLU A 911 -27.03 -17.87 13.71
N ALA A 912 -27.51 -17.81 14.96
CA ALA A 912 -28.21 -16.64 15.50
C ALA A 912 -27.27 -15.42 15.61
N ALA A 913 -26.01 -15.63 15.99
CA ALA A 913 -24.99 -14.60 15.99
C ALA A 913 -24.71 -14.11 14.56
N HIS A 914 -24.51 -15.04 13.62
CA HIS A 914 -24.29 -14.75 12.20
C HIS A 914 -25.43 -13.89 11.62
N GLN A 915 -26.69 -14.32 11.83
CA GLN A 915 -27.85 -13.57 11.33
C GLN A 915 -27.83 -12.12 11.84
N LYS A 916 -27.58 -11.90 13.14
CA LYS A 916 -27.53 -10.57 13.72
C LYS A 916 -26.41 -9.71 13.11
N VAL A 917 -25.22 -10.28 12.91
CA VAL A 917 -24.10 -9.57 12.30
C VAL A 917 -24.40 -9.21 10.84
N MET A 918 -24.98 -10.14 10.07
CA MET A 918 -25.36 -9.87 8.67
C MET A 918 -26.41 -8.77 8.54
N GLU A 919 -27.35 -8.68 9.49
CA GLU A 919 -28.41 -7.66 9.51
C GLU A 919 -27.92 -6.29 10.01
N GLN A 920 -27.02 -6.25 11.01
CA GLN A 920 -26.77 -5.04 11.81
C GLN A 920 -25.33 -4.54 11.81
N TYR A 921 -24.34 -5.35 11.37
CA TYR A 921 -22.93 -5.02 11.51
C TYR A 921 -22.15 -4.91 10.20
N LEU A 922 -22.77 -5.08 9.04
CA LEU A 922 -22.09 -4.89 7.78
C LEU A 922 -22.05 -3.40 7.40
N THR A 923 -20.96 -2.97 6.78
CA THR A 923 -20.75 -1.57 6.34
C THR A 923 -21.91 -1.03 5.50
N ARG A 924 -22.55 -1.90 4.71
CA ARG A 924 -23.72 -1.54 3.90
C ARG A 924 -24.97 -1.28 4.73
N ASN A 925 -25.09 -1.85 5.92
CA ASN A 925 -26.28 -1.78 6.79
C ASN A 925 -26.14 -0.77 7.93
N THR A 926 -24.89 -0.31 8.23
CA THR A 926 -24.56 0.51 9.39
C THR A 926 -24.16 1.94 9.03
N GLY A 927 -24.08 2.83 10.01
CA GLY A 927 -23.51 4.18 9.89
C GLY A 927 -24.38 5.23 9.18
N LYS A 928 -25.62 4.90 8.77
CA LYS A 928 -26.49 5.87 8.11
C LYS A 928 -26.85 7.05 9.05
N ASP A 929 -27.26 6.72 10.25
CA ASP A 929 -27.72 7.71 11.23
C ASP A 929 -26.56 8.53 11.80
N ALA A 930 -25.40 7.92 11.97
CA ALA A 930 -24.20 8.58 12.53
C ALA A 930 -23.74 9.77 11.67
N MET A 931 -23.67 9.62 10.36
CA MET A 931 -23.21 10.71 9.49
C MET A 931 -24.32 11.74 9.22
N GLU A 932 -25.58 11.33 9.10
CA GLU A 932 -26.69 12.26 8.99
C GLU A 932 -26.81 13.12 10.26
N GLU A 933 -26.62 12.54 11.44
CA GLU A 933 -26.66 13.26 12.72
C GLU A 933 -25.46 14.23 12.86
N LEU A 934 -24.27 13.85 12.41
CA LEU A 934 -23.08 14.72 12.44
C LEU A 934 -23.15 15.86 11.41
N LEU A 935 -23.69 15.61 10.22
CA LEU A 935 -23.70 16.58 9.12
C LEU A 935 -24.98 17.42 9.08
N CYS A 936 -26.12 16.88 9.55
CA CYS A 936 -27.41 17.57 9.53
C CYS A 936 -27.73 18.36 10.82
N SER A 937 -26.90 18.32 11.83
CA SER A 937 -27.15 19.05 13.08
C SER A 937 -27.00 20.57 12.95
N GLU A 938 -27.83 21.20 12.11
CA GLU A 938 -27.98 22.66 12.05
C GLU A 938 -28.66 23.25 13.29
N SER A 939 -29.07 22.42 14.28
CA SER A 939 -30.03 22.84 15.32
C SER A 939 -29.43 23.20 16.67
N TYR A 940 -28.09 23.27 16.85
CA TYR A 940 -27.47 23.59 18.15
C TYR A 940 -26.73 24.92 18.25
N THR A 941 -26.93 25.83 17.28
CA THR A 941 -26.51 27.23 17.43
C THR A 941 -27.76 28.11 17.53
N LYS A 942 -28.32 28.17 18.71
CA LYS A 942 -29.11 29.30 19.22
C LYS A 942 -28.73 29.60 20.67
#